data_b2265e08770a61649eb0e8f06d69e27a
#
_entry.id   b2265e08770a61649eb0e8f06d69e27a
#
_cell.length_a   1.000
_cell.length_b   1.000
_cell.length_c   1.000
_cell.angle_alpha   90.00
_cell.angle_beta   90.00
_cell.angle_gamma   90.00
#
_symmetry.space_group_name_H-M   'P 1'
#
loop_
_entity.id
_entity.type
_entity.pdbx_description
1 polymer ?
#
loop_
_entity_poly.entity_id
_entity_poly.type
_entity_poly.pdbx_seq_one_letter_code
_entity_poly.pdbx_strand_id
1 'polypeptide(L)'
;MSTNNVDLQKALKSIFGFSAFKGKQEAIIRSIMEGNHTFVLMPTGGGKSLCYQLPALLKEGTAIVISPLIALMKNQVDVVRGISGTDKIAHVLNSSLTKGEIRTVMEDIRNGDTKLLYVAPESLTKDEYADFLKTINISFVAVDEAHCISEWGHDFRPEYRNIKTIIERLGDDIPIIALTATATTKVQEDILKNLGIPQANVFKSSFNRPNLYYEVRPKTKNINSDIIRFVKQHPGQSGIIYCLSRKSVEELAQILQVNGITAIPYHAGLDAKTRAKHQDMFLMEEVDVVVATIAFGMGIDKPDVRFVIHYDIPKSIESYYQETGRAGRDGGEGYCLAFYCYKDIEKLEKFMVSKPIAEQEVGQALLQDMVAYAETSSSRRKFILHYFGEEFDEINGEGANMDDNMRYPKTKKEAKYQVFMLLNVIDKTRQRLKAKDLVNVLTGKYSAIIKSNLFDQQDFFGCGSEFDSRFWMALIRQVMVNDYIRKDIETYGVMFLTDKGRDFLKEPHSFMMTEDHNFEDDIEEPAKNAVSVLDETLLKYLKDLRKKVAKEFGVPPFVVFQDASLEDMCMKYPITLSEMTNVFGVGEGKAKKYGKEFIALISKYVEEHDIIRPEDLIVKTTGANSALKLFIIQNIDKKLPLPDIAKAKGLSIDEFLKEMEQIVYSGTKININYWIDEILDEEQQEELHEYFLEAETDKISVASKEFGGDYEDDELRLYRIKFISEVGN
;
A
#
# COMPACT_ATOMS: atom_id res chain seq x y z
N MET A 1 11.08 51.18 -1.17
CA MET A 1 12.53 50.78 -1.14
C MET A 1 12.75 49.69 -2.16
N SER A 2 13.70 49.85 -3.04
CA SER A 2 13.94 48.84 -4.11
C SER A 2 14.32 47.49 -3.49
N THR A 3 13.57 46.44 -3.85
CA THR A 3 13.70 45.07 -3.39
C THR A 3 15.05 44.39 -3.81
N ASN A 4 15.92 45.12 -4.46
CA ASN A 4 17.17 44.58 -5.04
C ASN A 4 18.33 44.38 -4.08
N ASN A 5 18.18 44.61 -2.78
CA ASN A 5 19.31 44.53 -1.84
C ASN A 5 19.04 43.76 -0.55
N VAL A 6 18.07 42.85 -0.55
CA VAL A 6 17.84 41.95 0.60
C VAL A 6 18.85 40.81 0.57
N ASP A 7 19.66 40.72 1.61
CA ASP A 7 20.56 39.57 1.84
C ASP A 7 19.72 38.36 2.25
N LEU A 8 19.32 37.56 1.25
CA LEU A 8 18.47 36.39 1.45
C LEU A 8 19.14 35.33 2.35
N GLN A 9 20.46 35.21 2.32
CA GLN A 9 21.17 34.24 3.13
C GLN A 9 21.15 34.64 4.61
N LYS A 10 21.31 35.95 4.88
CA LYS A 10 21.18 36.50 6.24
C LYS A 10 19.74 36.35 6.75
N ALA A 11 18.75 36.61 5.90
CA ALA A 11 17.34 36.46 6.24
C ALA A 11 17.01 34.96 6.53
N LEU A 12 17.48 34.03 5.71
CA LEU A 12 17.31 32.60 5.92
C LEU A 12 17.85 32.16 7.28
N LYS A 13 19.08 32.60 7.63
CA LYS A 13 19.72 32.27 8.89
C LYS A 13 18.99 32.88 10.07
N SER A 14 18.55 34.15 9.98
CA SER A 14 17.89 34.85 11.10
C SER A 14 16.47 34.34 11.34
N ILE A 15 15.71 33.96 10.30
CA ILE A 15 14.30 33.59 10.43
C ILE A 15 14.18 32.05 10.62
N PHE A 16 14.83 31.26 9.78
CA PHE A 16 14.68 29.80 9.77
C PHE A 16 15.84 29.03 10.43
N GLY A 17 16.94 29.70 10.77
CA GLY A 17 18.13 29.08 11.37
C GLY A 17 19.02 28.33 10.38
N PHE A 18 18.66 28.24 9.11
CA PHE A 18 19.44 27.53 8.09
C PHE A 18 20.64 28.36 7.60
N SER A 19 21.78 27.69 7.45
CA SER A 19 23.03 28.35 7.03
C SER A 19 23.14 28.51 5.49
N ALA A 20 22.41 27.72 4.71
CA ALA A 20 22.46 27.76 3.25
C ALA A 20 21.13 27.28 2.63
N PHE A 21 20.84 27.79 1.43
CA PHE A 21 19.75 27.29 0.60
C PHE A 21 20.08 25.92 0.00
N LYS A 22 19.06 25.08 -0.20
CA LYS A 22 19.18 23.80 -0.90
C LYS A 22 18.91 24.01 -2.41
N GLY A 23 19.77 23.48 -3.25
CA GLY A 23 19.59 23.47 -4.70
C GLY A 23 19.21 24.84 -5.29
N LYS A 24 18.04 24.95 -5.92
CA LYS A 24 17.58 26.17 -6.62
C LYS A 24 16.74 27.13 -5.75
N GLN A 25 16.58 26.88 -4.43
CA GLN A 25 15.71 27.67 -3.56
C GLN A 25 15.96 29.18 -3.62
N GLU A 26 17.22 29.61 -3.57
CA GLU A 26 17.56 31.04 -3.65
C GLU A 26 17.10 31.69 -4.94
N ALA A 27 17.36 31.04 -6.09
CA ALA A 27 16.93 31.54 -7.39
C ALA A 27 15.39 31.62 -7.52
N ILE A 28 14.67 30.64 -6.96
CA ILE A 28 13.19 30.64 -6.91
C ILE A 28 12.70 31.82 -6.08
N ILE A 29 13.25 32.03 -4.88
CA ILE A 29 12.88 33.12 -3.98
C ILE A 29 13.17 34.47 -4.64
N ARG A 30 14.32 34.66 -5.30
CA ARG A 30 14.63 35.87 -6.03
C ARG A 30 13.62 36.14 -7.14
N SER A 31 13.25 35.13 -7.92
CA SER A 31 12.26 35.26 -8.99
C SER A 31 10.92 35.85 -8.49
N ILE A 32 10.36 35.32 -7.38
CA ILE A 32 9.10 35.81 -6.84
C ILE A 32 9.27 37.17 -6.11
N MET A 33 10.42 37.42 -5.49
CA MET A 33 10.74 38.73 -4.89
C MET A 33 10.79 39.85 -5.94
N GLU A 34 11.28 39.58 -7.16
CA GLU A 34 11.32 40.44 -8.29
C GLU A 34 9.97 40.65 -8.99
N GLY A 35 8.93 39.93 -8.56
CA GLY A 35 7.58 40.02 -9.14
C GLY A 35 7.33 39.13 -10.34
N ASN A 36 8.21 38.18 -10.65
CA ASN A 36 8.04 37.29 -11.78
C ASN A 36 7.07 36.12 -11.43
N HIS A 37 6.23 35.72 -12.38
CA HIS A 37 5.54 34.44 -12.28
C HIS A 37 6.56 33.30 -12.26
N THR A 38 6.37 32.34 -11.38
CA THR A 38 7.35 31.28 -11.08
C THR A 38 6.69 29.92 -11.03
N PHE A 39 7.24 28.94 -11.75
CA PHE A 39 6.81 27.54 -11.64
C PHE A 39 7.94 26.70 -11.04
N VAL A 40 7.60 25.93 -10.02
CA VAL A 40 8.55 25.13 -9.24
C VAL A 40 8.16 23.66 -9.26
N LEU A 41 9.01 22.85 -9.85
CA LEU A 41 8.94 21.41 -9.80
C LEU A 41 10.08 20.90 -8.91
N MET A 42 9.73 20.46 -7.69
CA MET A 42 10.71 20.06 -6.68
C MET A 42 10.19 18.85 -5.89
N PRO A 43 10.97 17.77 -5.75
CA PRO A 43 10.54 16.56 -5.08
C PRO A 43 10.11 16.81 -3.63
N THR A 44 9.39 15.84 -3.05
CA THR A 44 9.04 15.84 -1.64
C THR A 44 10.33 15.89 -0.80
N GLY A 45 10.33 16.68 0.28
CA GLY A 45 11.55 16.91 1.10
C GLY A 45 12.53 17.93 0.53
N GLY A 46 12.30 18.46 -0.69
CA GLY A 46 13.14 19.51 -1.30
C GLY A 46 13.00 20.90 -0.67
N GLY A 47 12.04 21.08 0.26
CA GLY A 47 11.81 22.37 0.95
C GLY A 47 11.00 23.37 0.13
N LYS A 48 9.96 22.91 -0.60
CA LYS A 48 9.04 23.77 -1.39
C LYS A 48 8.43 24.91 -0.58
N SER A 49 8.01 24.65 0.67
CA SER A 49 7.35 25.63 1.52
C SER A 49 8.21 26.86 1.79
N LEU A 50 9.53 26.67 1.96
CA LEU A 50 10.47 27.77 2.16
C LEU A 50 10.47 28.75 0.95
N CYS A 51 10.24 28.25 -0.26
CA CYS A 51 10.26 29.07 -1.49
C CYS A 51 9.16 30.12 -1.55
N TYR A 52 8.06 29.94 -0.79
CA TYR A 52 7.02 30.98 -0.65
C TYR A 52 6.95 31.57 0.75
N GLN A 53 7.32 30.85 1.81
CA GLN A 53 7.29 31.35 3.18
C GLN A 53 8.30 32.48 3.41
N LEU A 54 9.56 32.30 3.01
CA LEU A 54 10.57 33.32 3.19
C LEU A 54 10.25 34.62 2.42
N PRO A 55 9.90 34.62 1.12
CA PRO A 55 9.50 35.85 0.45
C PRO A 55 8.24 36.49 1.04
N ALA A 56 7.27 35.72 1.52
CA ALA A 56 6.08 36.25 2.19
C ALA A 56 6.43 37.03 3.46
N LEU A 57 7.37 36.53 4.26
CA LEU A 57 7.84 37.21 5.47
C LEU A 57 8.65 38.50 5.19
N LEU A 58 9.29 38.59 4.01
CA LEU A 58 10.13 39.70 3.62
C LEU A 58 9.41 40.80 2.81
N LYS A 59 8.36 40.44 2.06
CA LYS A 59 7.59 41.41 1.25
C LYS A 59 6.56 42.18 2.10
N GLU A 60 6.22 43.37 1.63
CA GLU A 60 5.04 44.09 2.13
C GLU A 60 3.75 43.44 1.64
N GLY A 61 2.70 43.46 2.48
CA GLY A 61 1.42 42.85 2.20
C GLY A 61 1.33 41.41 2.67
N THR A 62 0.25 40.74 2.27
CA THR A 62 -0.09 39.35 2.63
C THR A 62 0.03 38.42 1.41
N ALA A 63 0.78 37.33 1.52
CA ALA A 63 0.80 36.26 0.53
C ALA A 63 -0.40 35.34 0.73
N ILE A 64 -1.11 35.03 -0.35
CA ILE A 64 -2.22 34.06 -0.35
C ILE A 64 -1.67 32.71 -0.79
N VAL A 65 -1.79 31.68 0.06
CA VAL A 65 -1.35 30.31 -0.22
C VAL A 65 -2.57 29.44 -0.45
N ILE A 66 -2.79 29.03 -1.69
CA ILE A 66 -3.88 28.11 -2.05
C ILE A 66 -3.37 26.69 -1.90
N SER A 67 -4.02 25.91 -1.01
CA SER A 67 -3.64 24.54 -0.70
C SER A 67 -4.87 23.61 -0.63
N PRO A 68 -4.77 22.33 -1.05
CA PRO A 68 -5.94 21.46 -1.16
C PRO A 68 -6.40 20.83 0.15
N LEU A 69 -5.62 20.94 1.23
CA LEU A 69 -5.85 20.21 2.46
C LEU A 69 -5.77 21.07 3.72
N ILE A 70 -6.85 21.05 4.49
CA ILE A 70 -6.97 21.80 5.74
C ILE A 70 -5.90 21.37 6.76
N ALA A 71 -5.62 20.08 6.88
CA ALA A 71 -4.60 19.58 7.81
C ALA A 71 -3.18 20.06 7.46
N LEU A 72 -2.84 20.08 6.16
CA LEU A 72 -1.57 20.59 5.69
C LEU A 72 -1.44 22.09 6.00
N MET A 73 -2.48 22.86 5.69
CA MET A 73 -2.51 24.31 5.96
C MET A 73 -2.27 24.60 7.44
N LYS A 74 -2.94 23.87 8.34
CA LYS A 74 -2.75 24.02 9.78
C LYS A 74 -1.30 23.79 10.20
N ASN A 75 -0.71 22.67 9.78
CA ASN A 75 0.69 22.36 10.11
C ASN A 75 1.65 23.45 9.61
N GLN A 76 1.44 23.96 8.39
CA GLN A 76 2.27 25.03 7.84
C GLN A 76 2.12 26.33 8.64
N VAL A 77 0.91 26.68 9.05
CA VAL A 77 0.65 27.85 9.90
C VAL A 77 1.34 27.70 11.26
N ASP A 78 1.22 26.53 11.90
CA ASP A 78 1.83 26.28 13.22
C ASP A 78 3.36 26.38 13.14
N VAL A 79 4.00 25.89 12.08
CA VAL A 79 5.45 26.05 11.85
C VAL A 79 5.84 27.52 11.72
N VAL A 80 5.12 28.31 10.91
CA VAL A 80 5.45 29.74 10.71
C VAL A 80 5.24 30.54 11.98
N ARG A 81 4.19 30.25 12.74
CA ARG A 81 3.93 30.89 14.06
C ARG A 81 5.03 30.53 15.05
N GLY A 82 5.45 29.29 15.12
CA GLY A 82 6.56 28.85 15.98
C GLY A 82 7.88 29.55 15.67
N ILE A 83 8.19 29.77 14.39
CA ILE A 83 9.40 30.50 13.96
C ILE A 83 9.33 31.98 14.28
N SER A 84 8.16 32.62 14.11
CA SER A 84 8.01 34.07 14.29
C SER A 84 7.71 34.49 15.71
N GLY A 85 7.25 33.57 16.56
CA GLY A 85 6.83 33.85 17.93
C GLY A 85 5.54 34.64 18.06
N THR A 86 4.75 34.79 16.98
CA THR A 86 3.44 35.46 16.98
C THR A 86 2.39 34.72 16.21
N ASP A 87 1.20 34.55 16.77
CA ASP A 87 0.08 33.84 16.14
C ASP A 87 -0.54 34.61 14.97
N LYS A 88 -0.33 35.93 14.89
CA LYS A 88 -0.92 36.78 13.87
C LYS A 88 -0.23 36.71 12.50
N ILE A 89 1.01 36.22 12.44
CA ILE A 89 1.84 36.23 11.26
C ILE A 89 1.27 35.35 10.14
N ALA A 90 0.56 34.29 10.49
CA ALA A 90 -0.04 33.36 9.54
C ALA A 90 -1.41 32.87 10.02
N HIS A 91 -2.36 32.79 9.11
CA HIS A 91 -3.72 32.31 9.38
C HIS A 91 -4.18 31.29 8.33
N VAL A 92 -5.19 30.50 8.72
CA VAL A 92 -5.95 29.65 7.78
C VAL A 92 -7.33 30.25 7.59
N LEU A 93 -7.86 30.26 6.37
CA LEU A 93 -9.24 30.60 6.07
C LEU A 93 -9.92 29.40 5.38
N ASN A 94 -10.78 28.72 6.12
CA ASN A 94 -11.51 27.55 5.63
C ASN A 94 -12.92 27.44 6.26
N SER A 95 -13.68 26.42 5.85
CA SER A 95 -15.07 26.21 6.29
C SER A 95 -15.21 25.76 7.77
N SER A 96 -14.14 25.43 8.46
CA SER A 96 -14.19 24.96 9.85
C SER A 96 -14.13 26.10 10.87
N LEU A 97 -13.80 27.34 10.44
CA LEU A 97 -13.71 28.50 11.32
C LEU A 97 -15.08 29.04 11.71
N THR A 98 -15.18 29.47 12.95
CA THR A 98 -16.33 30.23 13.45
C THR A 98 -16.35 31.66 12.90
N LYS A 99 -17.51 32.31 12.91
CA LYS A 99 -17.64 33.72 12.47
C LYS A 99 -16.74 34.66 13.27
N GLY A 100 -16.51 34.37 14.56
CA GLY A 100 -15.62 35.15 15.41
C GLY A 100 -14.15 35.05 14.95
N GLU A 101 -13.67 33.81 14.71
CA GLU A 101 -12.32 33.59 14.24
C GLU A 101 -12.08 34.19 12.85
N ILE A 102 -13.06 34.09 11.91
CA ILE A 102 -12.97 34.76 10.61
C ILE A 102 -12.80 36.28 10.78
N ARG A 103 -13.54 36.91 11.71
CA ARG A 103 -13.41 38.36 11.97
C ARG A 103 -12.02 38.70 12.48
N THR A 104 -11.47 37.96 13.42
CA THR A 104 -10.11 38.14 13.93
C THR A 104 -9.07 38.02 12.81
N VAL A 105 -9.18 36.99 11.94
CA VAL A 105 -8.30 36.81 10.76
C VAL A 105 -8.36 38.06 9.87
N MET A 106 -9.56 38.56 9.56
CA MET A 106 -9.74 39.72 8.69
C MET A 106 -9.19 41.01 9.32
N GLU A 107 -9.29 41.18 10.65
CA GLU A 107 -8.73 42.30 11.38
C GLU A 107 -7.19 42.28 11.37
N ASP A 108 -6.57 41.13 11.66
CA ASP A 108 -5.12 40.98 11.64
C ASP A 108 -4.53 41.25 10.25
N ILE A 109 -5.23 40.82 9.20
CA ILE A 109 -4.83 41.11 7.79
C ILE A 109 -4.94 42.60 7.50
N ARG A 110 -6.04 43.27 7.88
CA ARG A 110 -6.20 44.73 7.68
C ARG A 110 -5.14 45.55 8.41
N ASN A 111 -4.73 45.11 9.58
CA ASN A 111 -3.68 45.76 10.37
C ASN A 111 -2.28 45.53 9.80
N GLY A 112 -2.12 44.63 8.78
CA GLY A 112 -0.83 44.27 8.20
C GLY A 112 0.00 43.30 9.05
N ASP A 113 -0.59 42.72 10.11
CA ASP A 113 0.07 41.77 11.01
C ASP A 113 0.28 40.40 10.32
N THR A 114 -0.58 40.06 9.35
CA THR A 114 -0.57 38.77 8.65
C THR A 114 0.26 38.80 7.39
N LYS A 115 1.26 37.92 7.32
CA LYS A 115 2.14 37.75 6.14
C LYS A 115 1.73 36.57 5.24
N LEU A 116 1.10 35.56 5.80
CA LEU A 116 0.67 34.36 5.09
C LEU A 116 -0.79 34.03 5.41
N LEU A 117 -1.63 33.97 4.40
CA LEU A 117 -3.01 33.50 4.48
C LEU A 117 -3.17 32.21 3.69
N TYR A 118 -3.33 31.08 4.38
CA TYR A 118 -3.60 29.80 3.76
C TYR A 118 -5.11 29.64 3.51
N VAL A 119 -5.49 29.27 2.29
CA VAL A 119 -6.89 29.24 1.85
C VAL A 119 -7.17 27.98 1.04
N ALA A 120 -8.33 27.35 1.29
CA ALA A 120 -8.83 26.30 0.41
C ALA A 120 -9.48 26.94 -0.84
N PRO A 121 -9.34 26.32 -2.04
CA PRO A 121 -9.87 26.88 -3.29
C PRO A 121 -11.37 27.21 -3.21
N GLU A 122 -12.15 26.31 -2.63
CA GLU A 122 -13.60 26.47 -2.44
C GLU A 122 -13.98 27.63 -1.50
N SER A 123 -13.07 28.08 -0.63
CA SER A 123 -13.29 29.25 0.19
C SER A 123 -13.17 30.56 -0.60
N LEU A 124 -12.26 30.58 -1.59
CA LEU A 124 -12.06 31.74 -2.45
C LEU A 124 -13.20 32.00 -3.46
N THR A 125 -14.06 31.02 -3.71
CA THR A 125 -15.25 31.19 -4.56
C THR A 125 -16.36 32.00 -3.89
N LYS A 126 -16.31 32.21 -2.57
CA LYS A 126 -17.29 33.00 -1.83
C LYS A 126 -17.03 34.51 -2.06
N ASP A 127 -18.02 35.22 -2.55
CA ASP A 127 -17.91 36.65 -2.88
C ASP A 127 -17.43 37.49 -1.69
N GLU A 128 -17.90 37.20 -0.47
CA GLU A 128 -17.47 37.88 0.78
C GLU A 128 -15.94 37.90 0.96
N TYR A 129 -15.30 36.75 0.70
CA TYR A 129 -13.84 36.65 0.86
C TYR A 129 -13.11 37.27 -0.33
N ALA A 130 -13.59 37.11 -1.54
CA ALA A 130 -13.00 37.72 -2.73
C ALA A 130 -13.06 39.24 -2.63
N ASP A 131 -14.19 39.82 -2.19
CA ASP A 131 -14.35 41.26 -2.06
C ASP A 131 -13.49 41.82 -0.91
N PHE A 132 -13.35 41.10 0.20
CA PHE A 132 -12.41 41.47 1.24
C PHE A 132 -10.95 41.50 0.76
N LEU A 133 -10.51 40.44 0.07
CA LEU A 133 -9.14 40.29 -0.42
C LEU A 133 -8.75 41.37 -1.45
N LYS A 134 -9.70 41.93 -2.21
CA LYS A 134 -9.47 43.12 -3.07
C LYS A 134 -9.10 44.39 -2.30
N THR A 135 -9.44 44.47 -1.02
CA THR A 135 -9.20 45.65 -0.22
C THR A 135 -7.83 45.70 0.47
N ILE A 136 -7.05 44.60 0.32
CA ILE A 136 -5.75 44.48 1.00
C ILE A 136 -4.60 44.47 -0.02
N ASN A 137 -3.38 44.71 0.46
CA ASN A 137 -2.17 44.57 -0.33
C ASN A 137 -1.76 43.09 -0.41
N ILE A 138 -1.94 42.47 -1.58
CA ILE A 138 -1.52 41.08 -1.83
C ILE A 138 -0.10 41.08 -2.39
N SER A 139 0.84 40.46 -1.71
CA SER A 139 2.24 40.41 -2.10
C SER A 139 2.50 39.44 -3.28
N PHE A 140 1.84 38.31 -3.30
CA PHE A 140 1.81 37.30 -4.37
C PHE A 140 0.79 36.19 -4.02
N VAL A 141 0.49 35.32 -4.99
CA VAL A 141 -0.30 34.10 -4.77
C VAL A 141 0.61 32.87 -4.94
N ALA A 142 0.62 31.99 -3.95
CA ALA A 142 1.25 30.69 -4.02
C ALA A 142 0.18 29.61 -4.27
N VAL A 143 0.35 28.78 -5.31
CA VAL A 143 -0.51 27.63 -5.60
C VAL A 143 0.28 26.39 -5.24
N ASP A 144 0.01 25.85 -4.05
CA ASP A 144 0.62 24.61 -3.58
C ASP A 144 -0.11 23.40 -4.18
N GLU A 145 0.60 22.29 -4.37
CA GLU A 145 0.13 21.09 -5.07
C GLU A 145 -0.55 21.43 -6.41
N ALA A 146 0.11 22.27 -7.20
CA ALA A 146 -0.42 22.80 -8.46
C ALA A 146 -0.81 21.73 -9.48
N HIS A 147 -0.32 20.49 -9.34
CA HIS A 147 -0.75 19.34 -10.15
C HIS A 147 -2.25 19.05 -10.07
N CYS A 148 -2.93 19.48 -8.98
CA CYS A 148 -4.38 19.35 -8.83
C CYS A 148 -5.19 20.14 -9.91
N ILE A 149 -4.57 21.05 -10.64
CA ILE A 149 -5.21 21.79 -11.75
C ILE A 149 -5.45 20.89 -12.95
N SER A 150 -4.59 19.91 -13.19
CA SER A 150 -4.54 19.14 -14.42
C SER A 150 -5.45 17.90 -14.37
N GLU A 151 -6.30 17.73 -15.37
CA GLU A 151 -7.12 16.52 -15.56
C GLU A 151 -6.26 15.28 -15.86
N TRP A 152 -5.04 15.49 -16.33
CA TRP A 152 -4.06 14.44 -16.59
C TRP A 152 -3.26 14.05 -15.34
N GLY A 153 -3.46 14.78 -14.24
CA GLY A 153 -2.80 14.52 -12.97
C GLY A 153 -3.52 13.42 -12.14
N HIS A 154 -2.79 12.80 -11.26
CA HIS A 154 -3.27 11.70 -10.40
C HIS A 154 -4.24 12.15 -9.28
N ASP A 155 -4.31 13.44 -8.95
CA ASP A 155 -5.19 14.06 -7.93
C ASP A 155 -5.86 15.32 -8.48
N PHE A 156 -6.55 15.18 -9.62
CA PHE A 156 -7.30 16.28 -10.21
C PHE A 156 -8.41 16.76 -9.27
N ARG A 157 -8.52 18.09 -9.12
CA ARG A 157 -9.55 18.77 -8.32
C ARG A 157 -10.22 19.87 -9.14
N PRO A 158 -11.52 19.72 -9.46
CA PRO A 158 -12.25 20.68 -10.28
C PRO A 158 -12.17 22.12 -9.75
N GLU A 159 -12.12 22.30 -8.42
CA GLU A 159 -12.02 23.62 -7.78
C GLU A 159 -10.74 24.35 -8.15
N TYR A 160 -9.64 23.64 -8.41
CA TYR A 160 -8.38 24.22 -8.84
C TYR A 160 -8.44 24.86 -10.24
N ARG A 161 -9.36 24.44 -11.09
CA ARG A 161 -9.58 25.07 -12.42
C ARG A 161 -10.04 26.51 -12.33
N ASN A 162 -10.67 26.90 -11.22
CA ASN A 162 -11.19 28.24 -11.00
C ASN A 162 -10.13 29.21 -10.47
N ILE A 163 -8.93 28.74 -10.09
CA ILE A 163 -7.89 29.57 -9.45
C ILE A 163 -7.51 30.76 -10.31
N LYS A 164 -7.34 30.57 -11.64
CA LYS A 164 -7.04 31.68 -12.56
C LYS A 164 -8.09 32.79 -12.46
N THR A 165 -9.36 32.45 -12.62
CA THR A 165 -10.46 33.43 -12.56
C THR A 165 -10.53 34.11 -11.19
N ILE A 166 -10.21 33.39 -10.11
CA ILE A 166 -10.16 33.96 -8.76
C ILE A 166 -9.00 34.98 -8.67
N ILE A 167 -7.81 34.64 -9.15
CA ILE A 167 -6.66 35.54 -9.10
C ILE A 167 -6.92 36.80 -9.95
N GLU A 168 -7.49 36.66 -11.15
CA GLU A 168 -7.88 37.78 -12.02
C GLU A 168 -8.90 38.71 -11.32
N ARG A 169 -9.79 38.16 -10.49
CA ARG A 169 -10.72 38.97 -9.67
C ARG A 169 -10.02 39.72 -8.53
N LEU A 170 -8.86 39.24 -8.04
CA LEU A 170 -8.11 39.89 -6.97
C LEU A 170 -7.23 41.04 -7.45
N GLY A 171 -6.73 40.99 -8.69
CA GLY A 171 -5.91 42.03 -9.31
C GLY A 171 -5.16 41.53 -10.54
N ASP A 172 -4.85 42.45 -11.49
CA ASP A 172 -4.32 42.06 -12.79
C ASP A 172 -2.82 41.70 -12.83
N ASP A 173 -2.01 42.18 -11.86
CA ASP A 173 -0.55 42.03 -11.88
C ASP A 173 0.02 41.31 -10.64
N ILE A 174 -0.76 40.41 -10.01
CA ILE A 174 -0.31 39.69 -8.84
C ILE A 174 0.66 38.57 -9.26
N PRO A 175 1.91 38.53 -8.76
CA PRO A 175 2.83 37.46 -9.05
C PRO A 175 2.31 36.10 -8.55
N ILE A 176 2.48 35.06 -9.35
CA ILE A 176 2.06 33.70 -9.01
C ILE A 176 3.29 32.82 -8.87
N ILE A 177 3.38 32.06 -7.78
CA ILE A 177 4.31 30.93 -7.64
C ILE A 177 3.51 29.64 -7.55
N ALA A 178 3.64 28.78 -8.57
CA ALA A 178 3.00 27.46 -8.60
C ALA A 178 4.02 26.38 -8.26
N LEU A 179 3.70 25.54 -7.27
CA LEU A 179 4.63 24.53 -6.75
C LEU A 179 3.99 23.14 -6.79
N THR A 180 4.77 22.14 -7.19
CA THR A 180 4.37 20.74 -7.10
C THR A 180 5.57 19.83 -6.93
N ALA A 181 5.34 18.64 -6.36
CA ALA A 181 6.34 17.59 -6.24
C ALA A 181 6.32 16.61 -7.43
N THR A 182 5.18 16.49 -8.09
CA THR A 182 4.91 15.46 -9.10
C THR A 182 4.15 16.05 -10.26
N ALA A 183 4.81 16.16 -11.38
CA ALA A 183 4.18 16.58 -12.63
C ALA A 183 4.97 16.05 -13.82
N THR A 184 4.35 15.23 -14.66
CA THR A 184 4.88 14.88 -15.97
C THR A 184 4.95 16.13 -16.87
N THR A 185 5.69 16.07 -17.97
CA THR A 185 5.82 17.22 -18.90
C THR A 185 4.46 17.78 -19.31
N LYS A 186 3.50 16.90 -19.59
CA LYS A 186 2.14 17.29 -19.95
C LYS A 186 1.39 18.01 -18.83
N VAL A 187 1.50 17.51 -17.61
CA VAL A 187 0.91 18.16 -16.45
C VAL A 187 1.51 19.53 -16.18
N GLN A 188 2.83 19.70 -16.39
CA GLN A 188 3.51 20.99 -16.28
C GLN A 188 2.95 22.03 -17.29
N GLU A 189 2.82 21.63 -18.55
CA GLU A 189 2.23 22.49 -19.60
C GLU A 189 0.79 22.88 -19.25
N ASP A 190 0.01 21.95 -18.77
CA ASP A 190 -1.40 22.17 -18.40
C ASP A 190 -1.52 23.11 -17.20
N ILE A 191 -0.64 23.00 -16.19
CA ILE A 191 -0.56 23.94 -15.06
C ILE A 191 -0.30 25.37 -15.55
N LEU A 192 0.74 25.57 -16.36
CA LEU A 192 1.13 26.90 -16.88
C LEU A 192 0.00 27.52 -17.69
N LYS A 193 -0.65 26.73 -18.54
CA LYS A 193 -1.78 27.14 -19.38
C LYS A 193 -3.00 27.55 -18.54
N ASN A 194 -3.39 26.69 -17.59
CA ASN A 194 -4.61 26.90 -16.78
C ASN A 194 -4.44 28.04 -15.77
N LEU A 195 -3.23 28.30 -15.27
CA LEU A 195 -2.94 29.49 -14.45
C LEU A 195 -2.76 30.76 -15.26
N GLY A 196 -2.64 30.67 -16.58
CA GLY A 196 -2.40 31.82 -17.45
C GLY A 196 -1.00 32.43 -17.33
N ILE A 197 0.00 31.63 -16.99
CA ILE A 197 1.41 32.05 -16.77
C ILE A 197 2.39 31.33 -17.72
N PRO A 198 2.16 31.33 -19.05
CA PRO A 198 3.00 30.59 -19.99
C PRO A 198 4.45 31.11 -20.05
N GLN A 199 4.71 32.34 -19.58
CA GLN A 199 6.03 32.97 -19.52
C GLN A 199 6.68 32.91 -18.12
N ALA A 200 6.18 32.04 -17.22
CA ALA A 200 6.75 31.90 -15.90
C ALA A 200 8.20 31.41 -15.93
N ASN A 201 9.00 31.87 -14.98
CA ASN A 201 10.33 31.32 -14.75
C ASN A 201 10.19 29.89 -14.21
N VAL A 202 10.73 28.91 -14.95
CA VAL A 202 10.59 27.47 -14.64
C VAL A 202 11.83 26.96 -13.92
N PHE A 203 11.62 26.44 -12.71
CA PHE A 203 12.67 25.81 -11.90
C PHE A 203 12.34 24.34 -11.70
N LYS A 204 13.17 23.46 -12.26
CA LYS A 204 13.03 22.01 -12.09
C LYS A 204 14.21 21.47 -11.28
N SER A 205 13.93 20.71 -10.25
CA SER A 205 14.91 19.88 -9.54
C SER A 205 14.78 18.44 -10.03
N SER A 206 15.87 17.69 -9.94
CA SER A 206 15.84 16.27 -10.29
C SER A 206 14.85 15.49 -9.42
N PHE A 207 14.18 14.53 -10.01
CA PHE A 207 13.37 13.54 -9.28
C PHE A 207 14.22 12.43 -8.65
N ASN A 208 15.51 12.38 -8.94
CA ASN A 208 16.37 11.36 -8.38
C ASN A 208 16.48 11.50 -6.85
N ARG A 209 16.24 10.41 -6.17
CA ARG A 209 16.41 10.23 -4.73
C ARG A 209 17.42 9.10 -4.52
N PRO A 210 18.74 9.38 -4.65
CA PRO A 210 19.78 8.36 -4.66
C PRO A 210 19.87 7.56 -3.35
N ASN A 211 19.38 8.13 -2.26
CA ASN A 211 19.33 7.50 -0.93
C ASN A 211 18.15 6.54 -0.72
N LEU A 212 17.23 6.38 -1.70
CA LEU A 212 16.11 5.46 -1.59
C LEU A 212 16.40 4.15 -2.31
N TYR A 213 16.21 3.03 -1.62
CA TYR A 213 16.25 1.70 -2.21
C TYR A 213 14.84 1.26 -2.61
N TYR A 214 14.64 0.80 -3.84
CA TYR A 214 13.34 0.36 -4.36
C TYR A 214 13.32 -1.15 -4.54
N GLU A 215 12.25 -1.79 -4.05
CA GLU A 215 12.04 -3.23 -4.19
C GLU A 215 10.56 -3.56 -4.40
N VAL A 216 10.28 -4.55 -5.27
CA VAL A 216 8.94 -5.10 -5.45
C VAL A 216 8.98 -6.60 -5.21
N ARG A 217 8.12 -7.09 -4.32
CA ARG A 217 7.96 -8.52 -3.99
C ARG A 217 6.58 -9.03 -4.37
N PRO A 218 6.44 -10.35 -4.65
CA PRO A 218 5.13 -10.95 -4.83
C PRO A 218 4.29 -10.83 -3.57
N LYS A 219 3.01 -10.49 -3.72
CA LYS A 219 2.04 -10.47 -2.64
C LYS A 219 1.45 -11.85 -2.44
N THR A 220 2.04 -12.63 -1.55
CA THR A 220 1.63 -14.01 -1.24
C THR A 220 0.69 -14.05 -0.03
N LYS A 221 0.21 -15.25 0.33
CA LYS A 221 -0.53 -15.47 1.59
C LYS A 221 0.30 -15.15 2.84
N ASN A 222 1.62 -15.12 2.73
CA ASN A 222 2.57 -14.89 3.83
C ASN A 222 2.97 -13.42 3.99
N ILE A 223 2.34 -12.48 3.28
CA ILE A 223 2.69 -11.06 3.28
C ILE A 223 2.83 -10.47 4.70
N ASN A 224 1.95 -10.83 5.62
CA ASN A 224 2.02 -10.34 7.00
C ASN A 224 3.31 -10.80 7.70
N SER A 225 3.71 -12.05 7.46
CA SER A 225 4.96 -12.61 7.97
C SER A 225 6.17 -11.90 7.40
N ASP A 226 6.14 -11.59 6.10
CA ASP A 226 7.23 -10.88 5.43
C ASP A 226 7.37 -9.45 5.95
N ILE A 227 6.26 -8.75 6.17
CA ILE A 227 6.26 -7.40 6.75
C ILE A 227 6.80 -7.41 8.18
N ILE A 228 6.34 -8.35 9.02
CA ILE A 228 6.82 -8.42 10.40
C ILE A 228 8.32 -8.75 10.45
N ARG A 229 8.78 -9.69 9.62
CA ARG A 229 10.20 -10.00 9.50
C ARG A 229 10.99 -8.76 9.08
N PHE A 230 10.51 -8.05 8.07
CA PHE A 230 11.14 -6.82 7.61
C PHE A 230 11.25 -5.78 8.72
N VAL A 231 10.16 -5.48 9.42
CA VAL A 231 10.16 -4.48 10.50
C VAL A 231 11.07 -4.91 11.66
N LYS A 232 11.07 -6.19 12.03
CA LYS A 232 11.96 -6.72 13.07
C LYS A 232 13.45 -6.68 12.69
N GLN A 233 13.79 -6.70 11.41
CA GLN A 233 15.15 -6.46 10.91
C GLN A 233 15.57 -4.98 10.96
N HIS A 234 14.61 -4.07 11.19
CA HIS A 234 14.85 -2.62 11.31
C HIS A 234 14.37 -2.08 12.67
N PRO A 235 14.91 -2.58 13.79
CA PRO A 235 14.44 -2.23 15.14
C PRO A 235 14.66 -0.76 15.44
N GLY A 236 13.65 -0.09 16.04
CA GLY A 236 13.71 1.32 16.40
C GLY A 236 13.73 2.30 15.22
N GLN A 237 13.42 1.82 14.03
CA GLN A 237 13.34 2.68 12.84
C GLN A 237 11.88 3.05 12.54
N SER A 238 11.65 4.33 12.28
CA SER A 238 10.33 4.83 11.90
C SER A 238 9.93 4.39 10.50
N GLY A 239 8.70 3.87 10.34
CA GLY A 239 8.19 3.42 9.06
C GLY A 239 6.71 3.67 8.83
N ILE A 240 6.31 3.69 7.55
CA ILE A 240 4.92 3.86 7.12
C ILE A 240 4.54 2.67 6.25
N ILE A 241 3.37 2.08 6.51
CA ILE A 241 2.82 0.98 5.72
C ILE A 241 1.49 1.42 5.11
N TYR A 242 1.41 1.45 3.78
CA TYR A 242 0.21 1.86 3.05
C TYR A 242 -0.66 0.69 2.66
N CYS A 243 -1.97 0.77 2.98
CA CYS A 243 -3.01 -0.17 2.58
C CYS A 243 -4.15 0.55 1.85
N LEU A 244 -4.84 -0.13 0.93
CA LEU A 244 -5.98 0.42 0.20
C LEU A 244 -7.24 0.58 1.06
N SER A 245 -7.49 -0.32 2.02
CA SER A 245 -8.72 -0.32 2.80
C SER A 245 -8.49 0.01 4.27
N ARG A 246 -9.50 0.68 4.90
CA ARG A 246 -9.51 0.95 6.35
C ARG A 246 -9.41 -0.35 7.15
N LYS A 247 -10.12 -1.39 6.73
CA LYS A 247 -10.11 -2.70 7.37
C LYS A 247 -8.71 -3.30 7.37
N SER A 248 -8.02 -3.31 6.24
CA SER A 248 -6.64 -3.82 6.16
C SER A 248 -5.67 -3.02 7.04
N VAL A 249 -5.88 -1.70 7.18
CA VAL A 249 -5.09 -0.85 8.07
C VAL A 249 -5.25 -1.27 9.52
N GLU A 250 -6.48 -1.46 9.99
CA GLU A 250 -6.77 -1.86 11.39
C GLU A 250 -6.25 -3.27 11.66
N GLU A 251 -6.52 -4.23 10.77
CA GLU A 251 -6.08 -5.62 10.89
C GLU A 251 -4.55 -5.72 10.94
N LEU A 252 -3.86 -5.07 10.01
CA LEU A 252 -2.40 -5.13 9.96
C LEU A 252 -1.75 -4.43 11.17
N ALA A 253 -2.26 -3.26 11.58
CA ALA A 253 -1.77 -2.59 12.78
C ALA A 253 -1.90 -3.49 14.02
N GLN A 254 -3.04 -4.17 14.18
CA GLN A 254 -3.27 -5.12 15.26
C GLN A 254 -2.32 -6.32 15.19
N ILE A 255 -2.10 -6.87 13.99
CA ILE A 255 -1.14 -7.96 13.77
C ILE A 255 0.28 -7.53 14.18
N LEU A 256 0.71 -6.33 13.82
CA LEU A 256 2.02 -5.80 14.20
C LEU A 256 2.15 -5.66 15.73
N GLN A 257 1.11 -5.11 16.39
CA GLN A 257 1.09 -4.93 17.84
C GLN A 257 1.24 -6.25 18.62
N VAL A 258 0.51 -7.30 18.23
CA VAL A 258 0.62 -8.61 18.90
C VAL A 258 1.95 -9.30 18.67
N ASN A 259 2.70 -8.86 17.64
CA ASN A 259 4.07 -9.33 17.37
C ASN A 259 5.14 -8.45 18.01
N GLY A 260 4.76 -7.54 18.92
CA GLY A 260 5.67 -6.71 19.71
C GLY A 260 6.23 -5.51 18.95
N ILE A 261 5.57 -5.10 17.85
CA ILE A 261 5.93 -3.90 17.09
C ILE A 261 5.00 -2.76 17.54
N THR A 262 5.57 -1.60 17.90
CA THR A 262 4.79 -0.40 18.23
C THR A 262 4.19 0.19 16.97
N ALA A 263 2.95 -0.17 16.66
CA ALA A 263 2.26 0.25 15.45
C ALA A 263 0.88 0.83 15.76
N ILE A 264 0.45 1.84 14.97
CA ILE A 264 -0.87 2.47 15.08
C ILE A 264 -1.57 2.55 13.72
N PRO A 265 -2.91 2.44 13.68
CA PRO A 265 -3.68 2.65 12.46
C PRO A 265 -3.94 4.13 12.19
N TYR A 266 -3.98 4.53 10.90
CA TYR A 266 -4.38 5.87 10.49
C TYR A 266 -5.20 5.87 9.19
N HIS A 267 -6.44 6.34 9.25
CA HIS A 267 -7.32 6.47 8.08
C HIS A 267 -8.43 7.50 8.31
N ALA A 268 -9.08 7.95 7.25
CA ALA A 268 -10.13 8.97 7.29
C ALA A 268 -11.38 8.57 8.10
N GLY A 269 -11.57 7.30 8.43
CA GLY A 269 -12.67 6.82 9.26
C GLY A 269 -12.48 7.04 10.76
N LEU A 270 -11.24 7.34 11.23
CA LEU A 270 -10.98 7.72 12.60
C LEU A 270 -11.47 9.15 12.85
N ASP A 271 -11.93 9.44 14.08
CA ASP A 271 -12.28 10.80 14.47
C ASP A 271 -11.05 11.75 14.46
N ALA A 272 -11.31 13.05 14.38
CA ALA A 272 -10.26 14.04 14.22
C ALA A 272 -9.26 14.07 15.40
N LYS A 273 -9.74 13.81 16.62
CA LYS A 273 -8.91 13.82 17.84
C LYS A 273 -7.97 12.60 17.85
N THR A 274 -8.49 11.43 17.50
CA THR A 274 -7.69 10.20 17.39
C THR A 274 -6.65 10.34 16.28
N ARG A 275 -7.00 10.91 15.12
CA ARG A 275 -6.04 11.15 14.03
C ARG A 275 -4.91 12.08 14.46
N ALA A 276 -5.24 13.20 15.12
CA ALA A 276 -4.23 14.12 15.65
C ALA A 276 -3.32 13.42 16.65
N LYS A 277 -3.90 12.70 17.63
CA LYS A 277 -3.12 11.94 18.63
C LYS A 277 -2.17 10.91 17.97
N HIS A 278 -2.66 10.12 17.01
CA HIS A 278 -1.84 9.12 16.32
C HIS A 278 -0.70 9.77 15.53
N GLN A 279 -0.97 10.91 14.89
CA GLN A 279 0.06 11.68 14.20
C GLN A 279 1.14 12.19 15.18
N ASP A 280 0.73 12.75 16.31
CA ASP A 280 1.65 13.25 17.35
C ASP A 280 2.51 12.10 17.92
N MET A 281 1.92 10.94 18.23
CA MET A 281 2.64 9.76 18.71
C MET A 281 3.74 9.32 17.73
N PHE A 282 3.48 9.37 16.43
CA PHE A 282 4.48 9.02 15.42
C PHE A 282 5.58 10.09 15.30
N LEU A 283 5.21 11.38 15.35
CA LEU A 283 6.16 12.50 15.30
C LEU A 283 7.06 12.56 16.54
N MET A 284 6.51 12.22 17.72
CA MET A 284 7.24 12.19 19.00
C MET A 284 7.97 10.86 19.28
N GLU A 285 8.00 9.95 18.30
CA GLU A 285 8.70 8.66 18.40
C GLU A 285 8.16 7.73 19.49
N GLU A 286 6.90 7.93 19.90
CA GLU A 286 6.21 7.02 20.82
C GLU A 286 5.82 5.69 20.13
N VAL A 287 5.76 5.69 18.80
CA VAL A 287 5.50 4.50 17.96
C VAL A 287 6.43 4.48 16.76
N ASP A 288 6.88 3.27 16.39
CA ASP A 288 7.80 3.09 15.27
C ASP A 288 7.07 3.05 13.92
N VAL A 289 5.85 2.49 13.87
CA VAL A 289 5.16 2.20 12.61
C VAL A 289 3.76 2.81 12.57
N VAL A 290 3.45 3.46 11.45
CA VAL A 290 2.07 3.83 11.11
C VAL A 290 1.58 2.96 9.97
N VAL A 291 0.47 2.26 10.19
CA VAL A 291 -0.26 1.55 9.12
C VAL A 291 -1.39 2.46 8.66
N ALA A 292 -1.41 2.83 7.38
CA ALA A 292 -2.29 3.89 6.93
C ALA A 292 -2.92 3.67 5.56
N THR A 293 -4.03 4.35 5.31
CA THR A 293 -4.47 4.66 3.94
C THR A 293 -3.75 5.91 3.43
N ILE A 294 -3.99 6.28 2.16
CA ILE A 294 -3.49 7.53 1.56
C ILE A 294 -3.86 8.79 2.37
N ALA A 295 -4.78 8.68 3.35
CA ALA A 295 -5.13 9.78 4.25
C ALA A 295 -3.96 10.18 5.17
N PHE A 296 -3.01 9.28 5.44
CA PHE A 296 -1.74 9.58 6.12
C PHE A 296 -0.71 9.98 5.06
N GLY A 297 -0.87 11.18 4.57
CA GLY A 297 -0.09 11.57 3.42
C GLY A 297 0.35 13.03 3.48
N MET A 298 -0.35 13.89 2.76
CA MET A 298 0.01 15.29 2.66
C MET A 298 0.00 15.96 4.04
N GLY A 299 1.11 16.60 4.42
CA GLY A 299 1.26 17.32 5.68
C GLY A 299 2.08 16.63 6.78
N ILE A 300 2.57 15.42 6.56
CA ILE A 300 3.46 14.75 7.51
C ILE A 300 4.90 15.02 7.12
N ASP A 301 5.61 15.71 8.01
CA ASP A 301 7.00 16.10 7.81
C ASP A 301 7.90 15.52 8.91
N LYS A 302 8.00 14.16 8.96
CA LYS A 302 8.99 13.46 9.76
C LYS A 302 10.20 13.17 8.85
N PRO A 303 11.39 13.71 9.16
CA PRO A 303 12.54 13.65 8.26
C PRO A 303 13.20 12.26 8.21
N ASP A 304 13.12 11.50 9.28
CA ASP A 304 13.85 10.27 9.57
C ASP A 304 13.04 8.99 9.39
N VAL A 305 12.02 9.00 8.55
CA VAL A 305 11.32 7.77 8.12
C VAL A 305 12.31 6.89 7.36
N ARG A 306 12.56 5.67 7.83
CA ARG A 306 13.54 4.75 7.24
C ARG A 306 12.95 3.78 6.24
N PHE A 307 11.65 3.45 6.33
CA PHE A 307 11.01 2.61 5.34
C PHE A 307 9.58 3.03 5.04
N VAL A 308 9.20 2.82 3.78
CA VAL A 308 7.82 2.91 3.30
C VAL A 308 7.46 1.59 2.65
N ILE A 309 6.43 0.93 3.16
CA ILE A 309 5.94 -0.35 2.64
C ILE A 309 4.57 -0.13 2.01
N HIS A 310 4.39 -0.60 0.79
CA HIS A 310 3.08 -0.69 0.15
C HIS A 310 2.56 -2.13 0.29
N TYR A 311 1.62 -2.33 1.21
CA TYR A 311 0.87 -3.58 1.35
C TYR A 311 0.03 -3.85 0.11
N ASP A 312 -0.56 -2.79 -0.43
CA ASP A 312 -1.22 -2.74 -1.72
C ASP A 312 -0.54 -1.66 -2.57
N ILE A 313 -0.32 -1.91 -3.85
CA ILE A 313 0.27 -0.90 -4.73
C ILE A 313 -0.70 0.27 -4.94
N PRO A 314 -0.19 1.51 -5.06
CA PRO A 314 -1.01 2.68 -5.34
C PRO A 314 -1.52 2.70 -6.78
N LYS A 315 -2.46 3.61 -7.05
CA LYS A 315 -3.12 3.75 -8.36
C LYS A 315 -2.26 4.34 -9.48
N SER A 316 -1.10 4.93 -9.15
CA SER A 316 -0.23 5.61 -10.11
C SER A 316 1.21 5.73 -9.61
N ILE A 317 2.13 5.97 -10.53
CA ILE A 317 3.56 6.23 -10.23
C ILE A 317 3.73 7.52 -9.42
N GLU A 318 2.91 8.54 -9.68
CA GLU A 318 2.99 9.81 -8.93
C GLU A 318 2.61 9.60 -7.45
N SER A 319 1.53 8.83 -7.19
CA SER A 319 1.15 8.46 -5.82
C SER A 319 2.27 7.67 -5.15
N TYR A 320 2.81 6.67 -5.85
CA TYR A 320 3.93 5.87 -5.37
C TYR A 320 5.15 6.73 -5.04
N TYR A 321 5.51 7.66 -5.93
CA TYR A 321 6.64 8.57 -5.73
C TYR A 321 6.42 9.54 -4.57
N GLN A 322 5.21 10.07 -4.39
CA GLN A 322 4.87 10.93 -3.25
C GLN A 322 4.94 10.17 -1.92
N GLU A 323 4.46 8.93 -1.89
CA GLU A 323 4.42 8.09 -0.71
C GLU A 323 5.82 7.59 -0.33
N THR A 324 6.57 7.05 -1.27
CA THR A 324 7.97 6.64 -1.07
C THR A 324 8.89 7.83 -0.75
N GLY A 325 8.60 9.01 -1.30
CA GLY A 325 9.32 10.25 -1.03
C GLY A 325 9.27 10.75 0.41
N ARG A 326 8.50 10.07 1.29
CA ARG A 326 8.51 10.32 2.74
C ARG A 326 9.72 9.72 3.43
N ALA A 327 10.28 8.65 2.87
CA ALA A 327 11.49 8.05 3.41
C ALA A 327 12.73 8.94 3.16
N GLY A 328 13.63 8.95 4.12
CA GLY A 328 14.97 9.54 4.00
C GLY A 328 14.99 11.03 3.62
N ARG A 329 14.09 11.86 4.15
CA ARG A 329 14.07 13.32 3.87
C ARG A 329 15.28 14.05 4.44
N ASP A 330 15.88 13.50 5.48
CA ASP A 330 17.10 13.98 6.09
C ASP A 330 18.37 13.64 5.27
N GLY A 331 18.23 12.88 4.17
CA GLY A 331 19.34 12.40 3.33
C GLY A 331 19.87 11.02 3.75
N GLY A 332 19.40 10.47 4.85
CA GLY A 332 19.69 9.09 5.26
C GLY A 332 19.05 8.08 4.33
N GLU A 333 19.54 6.84 4.35
CA GLU A 333 18.97 5.76 3.53
C GLU A 333 17.51 5.49 3.89
N GLY A 334 16.71 5.21 2.86
CA GLY A 334 15.29 4.85 2.98
C GLY A 334 14.97 3.62 2.13
N TYR A 335 14.15 2.73 2.68
CA TYR A 335 13.74 1.50 2.01
C TYR A 335 12.29 1.63 1.52
N CYS A 336 12.07 1.42 0.23
CA CYS A 336 10.75 1.50 -0.43
C CYS A 336 10.38 0.10 -0.94
N LEU A 337 9.56 -0.62 -0.17
CA LEU A 337 9.12 -1.98 -0.47
C LEU A 337 7.67 -1.97 -0.94
N ALA A 338 7.39 -2.55 -2.10
CA ALA A 338 6.03 -2.74 -2.58
C ALA A 338 5.70 -4.22 -2.74
N PHE A 339 4.51 -4.62 -2.31
CA PHE A 339 3.97 -5.94 -2.58
C PHE A 339 3.00 -5.87 -3.74
N TYR A 340 3.15 -6.77 -4.71
CA TYR A 340 2.38 -6.77 -5.94
C TYR A 340 1.68 -8.11 -6.19
N CYS A 341 0.40 -8.04 -6.55
CA CYS A 341 -0.34 -9.10 -7.21
C CYS A 341 -1.39 -8.51 -8.16
N TYR A 342 -1.69 -9.19 -9.25
CA TYR A 342 -2.64 -8.68 -10.24
C TYR A 342 -4.07 -8.52 -9.70
N LYS A 343 -4.46 -9.28 -8.67
CA LYS A 343 -5.76 -9.14 -8.00
C LYS A 343 -5.99 -7.77 -7.37
N ASP A 344 -4.93 -7.07 -6.97
CA ASP A 344 -5.06 -5.70 -6.43
C ASP A 344 -5.37 -4.70 -7.55
N ILE A 345 -4.89 -4.95 -8.78
CA ILE A 345 -5.24 -4.17 -9.98
C ILE A 345 -6.73 -4.26 -10.26
N GLU A 346 -7.31 -5.46 -10.26
CA GLU A 346 -8.74 -5.67 -10.45
C GLU A 346 -9.59 -4.92 -9.41
N LYS A 347 -9.11 -4.82 -8.16
CA LYS A 347 -9.79 -4.03 -7.13
C LYS A 347 -9.75 -2.53 -7.45
N LEU A 348 -8.58 -2.02 -7.86
CA LEU A 348 -8.40 -0.62 -8.23
C LEU A 348 -9.26 -0.26 -9.46
N GLU A 349 -9.33 -1.14 -10.46
CA GLU A 349 -10.21 -0.96 -11.62
C GLU A 349 -11.69 -0.86 -11.22
N LYS A 350 -12.16 -1.69 -10.29
CA LYS A 350 -13.53 -1.63 -9.78
C LYS A 350 -13.87 -0.28 -9.12
N PHE A 351 -12.93 0.36 -8.44
CA PHE A 351 -13.14 1.69 -7.88
C PHE A 351 -13.29 2.80 -8.94
N MET A 352 -12.83 2.55 -10.17
CA MET A 352 -12.93 3.52 -11.26
C MET A 352 -14.26 3.43 -12.02
N VAL A 353 -14.97 2.30 -11.96
CA VAL A 353 -16.20 2.05 -12.75
C VAL A 353 -17.29 3.10 -12.51
N SER A 354 -17.35 3.71 -11.33
CA SER A 354 -18.35 4.75 -11.00
C SER A 354 -17.99 6.16 -11.46
N LYS A 355 -16.80 6.36 -12.04
CA LYS A 355 -16.31 7.67 -12.50
C LYS A 355 -16.75 7.99 -13.93
N PRO A 356 -16.71 9.27 -14.37
CA PRO A 356 -16.87 9.64 -15.77
C PRO A 356 -15.91 8.88 -16.69
N ILE A 357 -16.31 8.58 -17.92
CA ILE A 357 -15.54 7.77 -18.88
C ILE A 357 -14.11 8.32 -19.08
N ALA A 358 -13.97 9.63 -19.24
CA ALA A 358 -12.67 10.26 -19.42
C ALA A 358 -11.74 10.02 -18.20
N GLU A 359 -12.25 10.12 -16.98
CA GLU A 359 -11.49 9.83 -15.77
C GLU A 359 -11.16 8.34 -15.63
N GLN A 360 -12.04 7.45 -16.11
CA GLN A 360 -11.76 6.01 -16.13
C GLN A 360 -10.59 5.71 -17.07
N GLU A 361 -10.57 6.29 -18.27
CA GLU A 361 -9.50 6.05 -19.25
C GLU A 361 -8.14 6.58 -18.77
N VAL A 362 -8.11 7.78 -18.18
CA VAL A 362 -6.90 8.33 -17.55
C VAL A 362 -6.45 7.44 -16.39
N GLY A 363 -7.37 7.08 -15.49
CA GLY A 363 -7.09 6.22 -14.34
C GLY A 363 -6.54 4.84 -14.75
N GLN A 364 -7.10 4.23 -15.80
CA GLN A 364 -6.57 2.98 -16.34
C GLN A 364 -5.17 3.13 -16.93
N ALA A 365 -4.89 4.23 -17.64
CA ALA A 365 -3.57 4.49 -18.19
C ALA A 365 -2.51 4.66 -17.09
N LEU A 366 -2.84 5.36 -16.00
CA LEU A 366 -1.97 5.53 -14.83
C LEU A 366 -1.75 4.21 -14.10
N LEU A 367 -2.78 3.39 -13.96
CA LEU A 367 -2.70 2.08 -13.32
C LEU A 367 -1.82 1.12 -14.13
N GLN A 368 -1.92 1.14 -15.45
CA GLN A 368 -1.06 0.34 -16.34
C GLN A 368 0.42 0.75 -16.25
N ASP A 369 0.73 2.02 -16.00
CA ASP A 369 2.11 2.45 -15.73
C ASP A 369 2.61 1.90 -14.39
N MET A 370 1.75 1.81 -13.37
CA MET A 370 2.10 1.21 -12.09
C MET A 370 2.32 -0.30 -12.21
N VAL A 371 1.51 -1.01 -13.00
CA VAL A 371 1.74 -2.42 -13.36
C VAL A 371 3.08 -2.58 -14.08
N ALA A 372 3.35 -1.74 -15.06
CA ALA A 372 4.61 -1.76 -15.79
C ALA A 372 5.83 -1.56 -14.88
N TYR A 373 5.73 -0.66 -13.90
CA TYR A 373 6.74 -0.46 -12.87
C TYR A 373 6.91 -1.69 -11.97
N ALA A 374 5.81 -2.30 -11.53
CA ALA A 374 5.86 -3.45 -10.65
C ALA A 374 6.52 -4.66 -11.32
N GLU A 375 6.17 -4.93 -12.58
CA GLU A 375 6.62 -6.11 -13.32
C GLU A 375 7.99 -5.96 -13.98
N THR A 376 8.47 -4.72 -14.21
CA THR A 376 9.75 -4.49 -14.90
C THR A 376 10.93 -5.19 -14.23
N SER A 377 11.81 -5.73 -15.05
CA SER A 377 13.13 -6.24 -14.65
C SER A 377 14.28 -5.29 -14.99
N SER A 378 13.97 -4.12 -15.58
CA SER A 378 14.93 -3.03 -15.75
C SER A 378 15.06 -2.21 -14.47
N SER A 379 16.05 -1.30 -14.40
CA SER A 379 16.21 -0.43 -13.24
C SER A 379 14.90 0.29 -12.88
N ARG A 380 14.43 0.09 -11.64
CA ARG A 380 13.23 0.74 -11.11
C ARG A 380 13.40 2.25 -11.03
N ARG A 381 14.59 2.69 -10.67
CA ARG A 381 14.96 4.11 -10.63
C ARG A 381 14.89 4.74 -12.01
N LYS A 382 15.48 4.10 -13.03
CA LYS A 382 15.41 4.56 -14.42
C LYS A 382 13.96 4.66 -14.89
N PHE A 383 13.12 3.68 -14.52
CA PHE A 383 11.69 3.68 -14.85
C PHE A 383 10.96 4.90 -14.27
N ILE A 384 11.15 5.18 -12.97
CA ILE A 384 10.53 6.34 -12.31
C ILE A 384 11.01 7.66 -12.95
N LEU A 385 12.32 7.81 -13.15
CA LEU A 385 12.89 9.04 -13.72
C LEU A 385 12.44 9.28 -15.15
N HIS A 386 12.44 8.24 -15.98
CA HIS A 386 11.89 8.30 -17.33
C HIS A 386 10.39 8.69 -17.34
N TYR A 387 9.60 8.16 -16.41
CA TYR A 387 8.18 8.53 -16.28
C TYR A 387 7.98 10.04 -16.07
N PHE A 388 8.86 10.68 -15.32
CA PHE A 388 8.85 12.13 -15.10
C PHE A 388 9.61 12.94 -16.19
N GLY A 389 10.10 12.27 -17.24
CA GLY A 389 10.81 12.90 -18.35
C GLY A 389 12.27 13.26 -18.04
N GLU A 390 12.91 12.49 -17.12
CA GLU A 390 14.32 12.67 -16.75
C GLU A 390 15.14 11.47 -17.23
N GLU A 391 16.25 11.74 -17.90
CA GLU A 391 17.20 10.71 -18.31
C GLU A 391 18.05 10.24 -17.11
N PHE A 392 18.37 8.96 -17.07
CA PHE A 392 19.17 8.37 -16.00
C PHE A 392 20.13 7.30 -16.52
N ASP A 393 21.39 7.43 -16.15
CA ASP A 393 22.41 6.39 -16.37
C ASP A 393 22.24 5.30 -15.30
N GLU A 394 21.68 4.16 -15.71
CA GLU A 394 21.42 3.02 -14.82
C GLU A 394 22.69 2.30 -14.32
N ILE A 395 23.88 2.62 -14.90
CA ILE A 395 25.15 2.01 -14.55
C ILE A 395 25.96 2.91 -13.61
N ASN A 396 26.13 4.18 -13.99
CA ASN A 396 27.02 5.11 -13.30
C ASN A 396 26.27 6.24 -12.58
N GLY A 397 24.96 6.36 -12.76
CA GLY A 397 24.15 7.40 -12.13
C GLY A 397 24.14 7.28 -10.62
N GLU A 398 23.96 8.39 -9.93
CA GLU A 398 23.90 8.41 -8.46
C GLU A 398 22.73 7.57 -7.96
N GLY A 399 23.01 6.53 -7.16
CA GLY A 399 22.02 5.54 -6.69
C GLY A 399 21.67 4.45 -7.71
N ALA A 400 22.45 4.21 -8.76
CA ALA A 400 22.17 3.24 -9.82
C ALA A 400 21.94 1.80 -9.30
N ASN A 401 22.65 1.40 -8.23
CA ASN A 401 22.51 0.07 -7.60
C ASN A 401 21.50 0.04 -6.43
N MET A 402 20.70 1.08 -6.28
CA MET A 402 19.71 1.20 -5.19
C MET A 402 18.32 0.74 -5.64
N ASP A 403 18.24 -0.40 -6.29
CA ASP A 403 17.01 -1.15 -6.53
C ASP A 403 17.28 -2.66 -6.66
N ASP A 404 16.24 -3.48 -6.49
CA ASP A 404 16.31 -4.94 -6.51
C ASP A 404 16.79 -5.49 -7.86
N ASN A 405 16.31 -4.92 -8.98
CA ASN A 405 16.66 -5.38 -10.32
C ASN A 405 18.13 -5.12 -10.65
N MET A 406 18.71 -4.03 -10.14
CA MET A 406 20.11 -3.72 -10.36
C MET A 406 21.04 -4.49 -9.39
N ARG A 407 20.56 -4.82 -8.18
CA ARG A 407 21.31 -5.71 -7.26
C ARG A 407 21.32 -7.16 -7.70
N TYR A 408 20.21 -7.63 -8.28
CA TYR A 408 20.01 -9.02 -8.70
C TYR A 408 19.56 -9.07 -10.16
N PRO A 409 20.43 -8.66 -11.10
CA PRO A 409 20.05 -8.50 -12.49
C PRO A 409 19.73 -9.84 -13.15
N LYS A 410 18.65 -9.88 -13.90
CA LYS A 410 18.30 -11.03 -14.74
C LYS A 410 19.21 -11.12 -15.97
N THR A 411 19.32 -12.31 -16.53
CA THR A 411 20.07 -12.56 -17.76
C THR A 411 19.46 -11.76 -18.92
N LYS A 412 20.30 -11.04 -19.64
CA LYS A 412 19.90 -10.29 -20.83
C LYS A 412 19.96 -11.19 -22.07
N LYS A 413 18.98 -11.04 -22.95
CA LYS A 413 18.88 -11.74 -24.24
C LYS A 413 18.87 -10.74 -25.39
N GLU A 414 19.46 -11.08 -26.53
CA GLU A 414 19.41 -10.25 -27.73
C GLU A 414 17.99 -10.21 -28.31
N ALA A 415 17.44 -9.03 -28.54
CA ALA A 415 16.09 -8.80 -29.02
C ALA A 415 16.00 -7.84 -30.23
N LYS A 416 17.11 -7.63 -30.94
CA LYS A 416 17.19 -6.74 -32.11
C LYS A 416 16.03 -6.93 -33.10
N TYR A 417 15.77 -8.19 -33.46
CA TYR A 417 14.73 -8.52 -34.44
C TYR A 417 13.32 -8.26 -33.92
N GLN A 418 13.10 -8.55 -32.67
CA GLN A 418 11.80 -8.32 -32.00
C GLN A 418 11.53 -6.83 -31.83
N VAL A 419 12.54 -6.03 -31.50
CA VAL A 419 12.44 -4.56 -31.48
C VAL A 419 12.11 -4.02 -32.87
N PHE A 420 12.83 -4.47 -33.91
CA PHE A 420 12.53 -4.08 -35.30
C PHE A 420 11.08 -4.43 -35.68
N MET A 421 10.63 -5.64 -35.35
CA MET A 421 9.26 -6.11 -35.62
C MET A 421 8.22 -5.21 -34.93
N LEU A 422 8.40 -4.93 -33.63
CA LEU A 422 7.51 -4.06 -32.87
C LEU A 422 7.43 -2.65 -33.47
N LEU A 423 8.58 -2.01 -33.70
CA LEU A 423 8.64 -0.65 -34.23
C LEU A 423 8.04 -0.57 -35.65
N ASN A 424 8.25 -1.60 -36.49
CA ASN A 424 7.67 -1.69 -37.82
C ASN A 424 6.14 -1.85 -37.77
N VAL A 425 5.60 -2.61 -36.83
CA VAL A 425 4.15 -2.71 -36.61
C VAL A 425 3.57 -1.36 -36.16
N ILE A 426 4.24 -0.65 -35.27
CA ILE A 426 3.81 0.70 -34.84
C ILE A 426 3.75 1.66 -36.04
N ASP A 427 4.76 1.64 -36.91
CA ASP A 427 4.81 2.48 -38.12
C ASP A 427 3.71 2.10 -39.12
N LYS A 428 3.59 0.81 -39.45
CA LYS A 428 2.59 0.30 -40.40
C LYS A 428 1.13 0.48 -39.93
N THR A 429 0.88 0.49 -38.61
CA THR A 429 -0.43 0.81 -38.02
C THR A 429 -0.68 2.31 -37.91
N ARG A 430 0.21 3.14 -38.46
CA ARG A 430 0.16 4.60 -38.45
C ARG A 430 0.08 5.19 -37.06
N GLN A 431 0.74 4.53 -36.09
CA GLN A 431 0.84 4.97 -34.70
C GLN A 431 -0.54 5.25 -34.07
N ARG A 432 -1.49 4.30 -34.20
CA ARG A 432 -2.87 4.44 -33.72
C ARG A 432 -3.24 3.47 -32.61
N LEU A 433 -2.31 2.61 -32.20
CA LEU A 433 -2.60 1.53 -31.28
C LEU A 433 -1.99 1.75 -29.90
N LYS A 434 -2.73 1.34 -28.88
CA LYS A 434 -2.24 1.21 -27.50
C LYS A 434 -1.38 -0.06 -27.38
N ALA A 435 -0.60 -0.17 -26.29
CA ALA A 435 0.28 -1.33 -26.07
C ALA A 435 -0.45 -2.68 -26.19
N LYS A 436 -1.63 -2.81 -25.56
CA LYS A 436 -2.44 -4.03 -25.62
C LYS A 436 -2.85 -4.40 -27.06
N ASP A 437 -3.23 -3.42 -27.86
CA ASP A 437 -3.65 -3.67 -29.24
C ASP A 437 -2.45 -3.99 -30.15
N LEU A 438 -1.29 -3.38 -29.90
CA LEU A 438 -0.03 -3.78 -30.56
C LEU A 438 0.34 -5.22 -30.27
N VAL A 439 0.22 -5.65 -28.99
CA VAL A 439 0.45 -7.04 -28.61
C VAL A 439 -0.56 -7.99 -29.30
N ASN A 440 -1.82 -7.59 -29.40
CA ASN A 440 -2.82 -8.39 -30.11
C ASN A 440 -2.47 -8.53 -31.61
N VAL A 441 -2.01 -7.46 -32.28
CA VAL A 441 -1.55 -7.51 -33.67
C VAL A 441 -0.37 -8.45 -33.82
N LEU A 442 0.65 -8.32 -32.94
CA LEU A 442 1.87 -9.14 -32.98
C LEU A 442 1.57 -10.63 -32.72
N THR A 443 0.68 -10.93 -31.78
CA THR A 443 0.33 -12.31 -31.42
C THR A 443 -0.79 -12.92 -32.28
N GLY A 444 -1.38 -12.16 -33.21
CA GLY A 444 -2.48 -12.62 -34.07
C GLY A 444 -3.82 -12.76 -33.36
N LYS A 445 -4.05 -11.99 -32.28
CA LYS A 445 -5.31 -12.00 -31.53
C LYS A 445 -6.27 -10.94 -32.07
N TYR A 446 -7.52 -11.32 -32.27
CA TYR A 446 -8.55 -10.44 -32.79
C TYR A 446 -9.09 -9.50 -31.70
N SER A 447 -9.31 -8.22 -32.07
CA SER A 447 -10.06 -7.25 -31.27
C SER A 447 -10.93 -6.38 -32.19
N ALA A 448 -11.86 -5.63 -31.63
CA ALA A 448 -12.74 -4.76 -32.39
C ALA A 448 -11.95 -3.70 -33.19
N ILE A 449 -10.90 -3.12 -32.60
CA ILE A 449 -10.06 -2.12 -33.23
C ILE A 449 -9.22 -2.70 -34.38
N ILE A 450 -8.77 -3.95 -34.27
CA ILE A 450 -8.01 -4.65 -35.32
C ILE A 450 -8.90 -4.90 -36.54
N LYS A 451 -10.12 -5.40 -36.31
CA LYS A 451 -11.10 -5.68 -37.38
C LYS A 451 -11.58 -4.41 -38.07
N SER A 452 -11.89 -3.33 -37.30
CA SER A 452 -12.37 -2.08 -37.86
C SER A 452 -11.32 -1.37 -38.72
N ASN A 453 -10.02 -1.57 -38.45
CA ASN A 453 -8.92 -1.01 -39.23
C ASN A 453 -8.37 -2.01 -40.27
N LEU A 454 -8.94 -3.20 -40.42
CA LEU A 454 -8.50 -4.27 -41.33
C LEU A 454 -7.02 -4.68 -41.13
N PHE A 455 -6.54 -4.60 -39.91
CA PHE A 455 -5.16 -5.00 -39.57
C PHE A 455 -4.97 -6.51 -39.61
N ASP A 456 -6.06 -7.28 -39.40
CA ASP A 456 -6.10 -8.72 -39.53
C ASP A 456 -5.91 -9.25 -40.98
N GLN A 457 -5.99 -8.37 -41.95
CA GLN A 457 -5.76 -8.68 -43.39
C GLN A 457 -4.35 -8.27 -43.84
N GLN A 458 -3.53 -7.74 -42.96
CA GLN A 458 -2.19 -7.26 -43.28
C GLN A 458 -1.12 -8.32 -43.03
N ASP A 459 0.00 -8.24 -43.75
CA ASP A 459 1.15 -9.14 -43.66
C ASP A 459 1.84 -9.16 -42.28
N PHE A 460 1.67 -8.12 -41.50
CA PHE A 460 2.24 -8.00 -40.16
C PHE A 460 1.34 -8.58 -39.05
N PHE A 461 0.11 -9.01 -39.35
CA PHE A 461 -0.77 -9.59 -38.34
C PHE A 461 -0.26 -10.99 -37.97
N GLY A 462 -0.02 -11.20 -36.66
CA GLY A 462 0.53 -12.44 -36.13
C GLY A 462 2.03 -12.66 -36.41
N CYS A 463 2.75 -11.63 -36.88
CA CYS A 463 4.17 -11.76 -37.20
C CYS A 463 5.05 -12.12 -36.01
N GLY A 464 4.59 -11.88 -34.79
CA GLY A 464 5.28 -12.17 -33.53
C GLY A 464 4.62 -13.28 -32.72
N SER A 465 3.81 -14.14 -33.35
CA SER A 465 3.03 -15.20 -32.65
C SER A 465 3.89 -16.30 -32.00
N GLU A 466 5.19 -16.35 -32.28
CA GLU A 466 6.16 -17.24 -31.61
C GLU A 466 6.44 -16.83 -30.15
N PHE A 467 6.13 -15.59 -29.78
CA PHE A 467 6.26 -15.06 -28.42
C PHE A 467 4.88 -14.75 -27.83
N ASP A 468 4.75 -14.92 -26.53
CA ASP A 468 3.50 -14.67 -25.82
C ASP A 468 3.26 -13.17 -25.57
N SER A 469 2.09 -12.85 -25.03
CA SER A 469 1.71 -11.47 -24.73
C SER A 469 2.59 -10.82 -23.65
N ARG A 470 3.13 -11.61 -22.71
CA ARG A 470 4.01 -11.11 -21.63
C ARG A 470 5.34 -10.65 -22.20
N PHE A 471 5.94 -11.46 -23.08
CA PHE A 471 7.18 -11.10 -23.77
C PHE A 471 7.03 -9.76 -24.50
N TRP A 472 5.96 -9.59 -25.29
CA TRP A 472 5.73 -8.35 -26.02
C TRP A 472 5.49 -7.15 -25.13
N MET A 473 4.76 -7.32 -24.02
CA MET A 473 4.58 -6.26 -23.04
C MET A 473 5.89 -5.86 -22.35
N ALA A 474 6.74 -6.84 -22.01
CA ALA A 474 8.08 -6.59 -21.47
C ALA A 474 8.97 -5.82 -22.47
N LEU A 475 8.93 -6.20 -23.74
CA LEU A 475 9.68 -5.52 -24.79
C LEU A 475 9.19 -4.08 -24.99
N ILE A 476 7.86 -3.86 -25.05
CA ILE A 476 7.26 -2.52 -25.16
C ILE A 476 7.75 -1.62 -24.03
N ARG A 477 7.73 -2.12 -22.77
CA ARG A 477 8.22 -1.38 -21.60
C ARG A 477 9.69 -0.98 -21.74
N GLN A 478 10.54 -1.91 -22.15
CA GLN A 478 11.98 -1.67 -22.25
C GLN A 478 12.35 -0.73 -23.41
N VAL A 479 11.71 -0.85 -24.58
CA VAL A 479 11.94 0.09 -25.69
C VAL A 479 11.39 1.48 -25.37
N MET A 480 10.32 1.58 -24.55
CA MET A 480 9.79 2.88 -24.09
C MET A 480 10.77 3.54 -23.11
N VAL A 481 11.24 2.85 -22.08
CA VAL A 481 12.22 3.37 -21.10
C VAL A 481 13.57 3.70 -21.75
N ASN A 482 13.88 3.11 -22.89
CA ASN A 482 15.08 3.43 -23.70
C ASN A 482 14.81 4.41 -24.85
N ASP A 483 13.66 5.08 -24.83
CA ASP A 483 13.31 6.19 -25.75
C ASP A 483 13.19 5.83 -27.24
N TYR A 484 12.87 4.58 -27.58
CA TYR A 484 12.54 4.21 -28.98
C TYR A 484 11.08 4.50 -29.34
N ILE A 485 10.20 4.42 -28.34
CA ILE A 485 8.78 4.76 -28.44
C ILE A 485 8.37 5.63 -27.25
N ARG A 486 7.30 6.40 -27.44
CA ARG A 486 6.67 7.16 -26.37
C ARG A 486 5.18 6.85 -26.30
N LYS A 487 4.62 6.91 -25.13
CA LYS A 487 3.19 6.83 -24.85
C LYS A 487 2.61 8.23 -24.80
N ASP A 488 1.52 8.46 -25.50
CA ASP A 488 0.83 9.74 -25.46
C ASP A 488 -0.43 9.67 -24.60
N ILE A 489 -0.48 10.49 -23.55
CA ILE A 489 -1.57 10.51 -22.59
C ILE A 489 -2.84 11.17 -23.16
N GLU A 490 -2.70 12.14 -24.08
CA GLU A 490 -3.85 12.82 -24.72
C GLU A 490 -4.67 11.88 -25.59
N THR A 491 -4.03 10.84 -26.11
CA THR A 491 -4.68 9.76 -26.88
C THR A 491 -4.92 8.51 -26.01
N TYR A 492 -4.93 8.69 -24.69
CA TYR A 492 -5.17 7.62 -23.71
C TYR A 492 -4.23 6.43 -23.86
N GLY A 493 -2.97 6.68 -24.19
CA GLY A 493 -1.93 5.66 -24.19
C GLY A 493 -1.59 5.06 -25.54
N VAL A 494 -1.86 5.75 -26.64
CA VAL A 494 -1.38 5.35 -27.98
C VAL A 494 0.15 5.46 -28.03
N MET A 495 0.79 4.51 -28.71
CA MET A 495 2.25 4.43 -28.85
C MET A 495 2.73 5.11 -30.12
N PHE A 496 3.74 5.97 -29.97
CA PHE A 496 4.37 6.72 -31.05
C PHE A 496 5.85 6.41 -31.14
N LEU A 497 6.39 6.38 -32.37
CA LEU A 497 7.83 6.30 -32.58
C LEU A 497 8.51 7.62 -32.23
N THR A 498 9.63 7.56 -31.54
CA THR A 498 10.56 8.68 -31.38
C THR A 498 11.50 8.76 -32.59
N ASP A 499 12.33 9.80 -32.67
CA ASP A 499 13.37 9.89 -33.71
C ASP A 499 14.35 8.71 -33.58
N LYS A 500 14.75 8.34 -32.37
CA LYS A 500 15.58 7.16 -32.08
C LYS A 500 14.94 5.87 -32.59
N GLY A 501 13.62 5.71 -32.39
CA GLY A 501 12.89 4.55 -32.92
C GLY A 501 12.86 4.51 -34.46
N ARG A 502 12.68 5.67 -35.11
CA ARG A 502 12.76 5.80 -36.59
C ARG A 502 14.15 5.50 -37.12
N ASP A 503 15.20 5.93 -36.43
CA ASP A 503 16.57 5.63 -36.81
C ASP A 503 16.91 4.15 -36.63
N PHE A 504 16.40 3.53 -35.56
CA PHE A 504 16.54 2.07 -35.39
C PHE A 504 15.89 1.28 -36.55
N LEU A 505 14.76 1.74 -37.09
CA LEU A 505 14.12 1.09 -38.25
C LEU A 505 14.98 1.17 -39.49
N LYS A 506 15.76 2.28 -39.67
CA LYS A 506 16.69 2.46 -40.81
C LYS A 506 17.96 1.62 -40.65
N GLU A 507 18.51 1.58 -39.42
CA GLU A 507 19.74 0.86 -39.09
C GLU A 507 19.59 0.08 -37.76
N PRO A 508 19.02 -1.12 -37.83
CA PRO A 508 18.82 -1.93 -36.62
C PRO A 508 20.16 -2.37 -36.00
N HIS A 509 20.32 -2.10 -34.70
CA HIS A 509 21.49 -2.47 -33.92
C HIS A 509 21.12 -3.41 -32.75
N SER A 510 22.09 -3.92 -32.01
CA SER A 510 21.86 -4.79 -30.87
C SER A 510 21.02 -4.11 -29.80
N PHE A 511 20.01 -4.83 -29.31
CA PHE A 511 19.20 -4.43 -28.17
C PHE A 511 19.08 -5.60 -27.21
N MET A 512 19.64 -5.44 -26.01
CA MET A 512 19.62 -6.46 -24.97
C MET A 512 18.41 -6.25 -24.05
N MET A 513 17.52 -7.22 -23.98
CA MET A 513 16.36 -7.18 -23.09
C MET A 513 16.44 -8.22 -21.97
N THR A 514 15.70 -7.99 -20.91
CA THR A 514 15.44 -8.93 -19.81
C THR A 514 13.98 -9.36 -19.83
N GLU A 515 13.68 -10.59 -19.40
CA GLU A 515 12.30 -11.01 -19.17
C GLU A 515 11.77 -10.35 -17.89
N ASP A 516 10.54 -9.87 -17.93
CA ASP A 516 9.91 -9.25 -16.77
C ASP A 516 9.65 -10.26 -15.64
N HIS A 517 9.34 -9.76 -14.44
CA HIS A 517 8.95 -10.60 -13.32
C HIS A 517 7.58 -11.23 -13.56
N ASN A 518 7.47 -12.52 -13.24
CA ASN A 518 6.20 -13.24 -13.28
C ASN A 518 5.73 -13.53 -11.85
N PHE A 519 5.03 -12.60 -11.27
CA PHE A 519 4.52 -12.73 -9.91
C PHE A 519 3.29 -13.65 -9.78
N GLU A 520 2.69 -14.11 -10.90
CA GLU A 520 1.55 -15.03 -10.87
C GLU A 520 2.00 -16.45 -10.55
N ASP A 521 3.14 -16.89 -11.08
CA ASP A 521 3.69 -18.22 -10.80
C ASP A 521 4.13 -18.35 -9.33
N ASP A 522 4.49 -17.23 -8.69
CA ASP A 522 4.86 -17.20 -7.27
C ASP A 522 3.63 -17.31 -6.33
N ILE A 523 2.40 -17.16 -6.84
CA ILE A 523 1.17 -17.21 -6.04
C ILE A 523 0.55 -18.62 -6.03
N GLU A 524 0.75 -19.42 -7.07
CA GLU A 524 0.09 -20.73 -7.24
C GLU A 524 0.93 -21.94 -6.77
N GLU A 525 2.23 -21.79 -6.57
CA GLU A 525 3.03 -22.82 -5.94
C GLU A 525 3.47 -22.39 -4.54
N PRO A 526 3.05 -23.12 -3.48
CA PRO A 526 3.97 -23.32 -2.38
C PRO A 526 5.20 -23.91 -3.07
N ALA A 527 6.35 -23.23 -2.88
CA ALA A 527 7.60 -23.67 -3.48
C ALA A 527 7.68 -25.20 -3.41
N LYS A 528 7.68 -25.87 -4.57
CA LYS A 528 7.90 -27.33 -4.68
C LYS A 528 9.30 -27.73 -4.26
N ASN A 529 10.09 -26.78 -3.76
CA ASN A 529 11.41 -26.99 -3.15
C ASN A 529 11.48 -26.56 -1.67
N ALA A 530 10.38 -26.11 -1.07
CA ALA A 530 10.08 -26.24 0.34
C ALA A 530 8.81 -27.10 0.45
N VAL A 531 8.83 -28.26 -0.16
CA VAL A 531 8.08 -29.38 0.37
C VAL A 531 8.69 -29.55 1.77
N SER A 532 7.98 -29.07 2.79
CA SER A 532 8.01 -29.81 4.03
C SER A 532 7.51 -31.19 3.65
N VAL A 533 8.43 -32.03 3.24
CA VAL A 533 8.22 -33.47 3.30
C VAL A 533 7.78 -33.67 4.72
N LEU A 534 6.51 -34.05 4.89
CA LEU A 534 5.96 -34.40 6.20
C LEU A 534 7.03 -35.27 6.82
N ASP A 535 7.59 -34.83 7.94
CA ASP A 535 8.68 -35.58 8.57
C ASP A 535 8.10 -36.88 9.11
N GLU A 536 8.08 -37.88 8.22
CA GLU A 536 7.47 -39.18 8.50
C GLU A 536 8.12 -39.85 9.71
N THR A 537 9.39 -39.55 9.97
CA THR A 537 10.13 -40.06 11.12
C THR A 537 9.61 -39.42 12.40
N LEU A 538 9.52 -38.09 12.41
CA LEU A 538 8.96 -37.35 13.58
C LEU A 538 7.48 -37.72 13.78
N LEU A 539 6.70 -37.78 12.69
CA LEU A 539 5.28 -38.15 12.79
C LEU A 539 5.09 -39.52 13.44
N LYS A 540 5.92 -40.50 13.10
CA LYS A 540 5.89 -41.81 13.75
C LYS A 540 6.17 -41.72 15.25
N TYR A 541 7.22 -40.96 15.64
CA TYR A 541 7.54 -40.77 17.06
C TYR A 541 6.41 -40.04 17.80
N LEU A 542 5.77 -39.06 17.22
CA LEU A 542 4.64 -38.36 17.81
C LEU A 542 3.41 -39.25 17.95
N LYS A 543 3.11 -40.12 16.98
CA LYS A 543 2.02 -41.10 17.06
C LYS A 543 2.26 -42.14 18.17
N ASP A 544 3.50 -42.61 18.31
CA ASP A 544 3.85 -43.56 19.36
C ASP A 544 3.79 -42.90 20.77
N LEU A 545 4.25 -41.64 20.87
CA LEU A 545 4.14 -40.86 22.10
C LEU A 545 2.68 -40.60 22.45
N ARG A 546 1.85 -40.27 21.48
CA ARG A 546 0.40 -40.04 21.67
C ARG A 546 -0.29 -41.29 22.28
N LYS A 547 0.01 -42.49 21.76
CA LYS A 547 -0.53 -43.72 22.31
C LYS A 547 -0.10 -43.93 23.79
N LYS A 548 1.16 -43.59 24.10
CA LYS A 548 1.68 -43.70 25.48
C LYS A 548 0.96 -42.73 26.40
N VAL A 549 0.87 -41.45 26.03
CA VAL A 549 0.20 -40.41 26.83
C VAL A 549 -1.30 -40.71 26.97
N ALA A 550 -1.96 -41.13 25.89
CA ALA A 550 -3.37 -41.54 25.93
C ALA A 550 -3.64 -42.65 26.98
N LYS A 551 -2.77 -43.66 27.01
CA LYS A 551 -2.85 -44.74 27.99
C LYS A 551 -2.61 -44.27 29.44
N GLU A 552 -1.69 -43.34 29.63
CA GLU A 552 -1.37 -42.74 30.92
C GLU A 552 -2.55 -41.94 31.49
N PHE A 553 -3.23 -41.18 30.63
CA PHE A 553 -4.40 -40.38 31.04
C PHE A 553 -5.73 -41.11 30.91
N GLY A 554 -5.75 -42.36 30.44
CA GLY A 554 -6.97 -43.16 30.31
C GLY A 554 -7.97 -42.64 29.29
N VAL A 555 -7.47 -42.01 28.20
CA VAL A 555 -8.30 -41.42 27.17
C VAL A 555 -7.92 -41.96 25.78
N PRO A 556 -8.82 -41.95 24.80
CA PRO A 556 -8.49 -42.33 23.43
C PRO A 556 -7.39 -41.44 22.83
N PRO A 557 -6.52 -41.98 21.93
CA PRO A 557 -5.40 -41.19 21.37
C PRO A 557 -5.80 -39.88 20.67
N PHE A 558 -6.93 -39.82 19.98
CA PHE A 558 -7.41 -38.63 19.30
C PHE A 558 -7.85 -37.50 20.26
N VAL A 559 -8.21 -37.84 21.48
CA VAL A 559 -8.54 -36.87 22.53
C VAL A 559 -7.29 -36.10 22.97
N VAL A 560 -6.13 -36.76 23.01
CA VAL A 560 -4.85 -36.11 23.29
C VAL A 560 -4.55 -35.10 22.17
N PHE A 561 -4.30 -35.60 20.97
CA PHE A 561 -4.10 -34.78 19.77
C PHE A 561 -4.60 -35.51 18.51
N GLN A 562 -5.26 -34.80 17.61
CA GLN A 562 -5.70 -35.34 16.32
C GLN A 562 -4.50 -35.61 15.40
N ASP A 563 -4.70 -36.41 14.33
CA ASP A 563 -3.65 -36.65 13.32
C ASP A 563 -3.22 -35.33 12.67
N ALA A 564 -4.17 -34.46 12.33
CA ALA A 564 -3.90 -33.12 11.80
C ALA A 564 -3.04 -32.25 12.75
N SER A 565 -3.20 -32.39 14.06
CA SER A 565 -2.35 -31.71 15.04
C SER A 565 -0.93 -32.24 15.04
N LEU A 566 -0.75 -33.57 14.94
CA LEU A 566 0.58 -34.18 14.86
C LEU A 566 1.29 -33.84 13.54
N GLU A 567 0.56 -33.82 12.44
CA GLU A 567 1.08 -33.37 11.14
C GLU A 567 1.54 -31.90 11.18
N ASP A 568 0.75 -31.04 11.80
CA ASP A 568 1.10 -29.63 12.00
C ASP A 568 2.29 -29.45 12.96
N MET A 569 2.44 -30.31 13.98
CA MET A 569 3.64 -30.37 14.83
C MET A 569 4.90 -30.75 14.02
N CYS A 570 4.78 -31.67 13.05
CA CYS A 570 5.89 -32.02 12.16
C CYS A 570 6.28 -30.90 11.21
N MET A 571 5.35 -30.00 10.89
CA MET A 571 5.63 -28.83 10.05
C MET A 571 6.18 -27.64 10.86
N LYS A 572 5.72 -27.44 12.08
CA LYS A 572 6.03 -26.28 12.93
C LYS A 572 7.14 -26.52 13.95
N TYR A 573 7.39 -27.75 14.33
CA TYR A 573 8.37 -28.16 15.35
C TYR A 573 8.28 -27.32 16.64
N PRO A 574 7.12 -27.31 17.36
CA PRO A 574 6.94 -26.50 18.57
C PRO A 574 7.82 -27.01 19.72
N ILE A 575 8.68 -26.15 20.27
CA ILE A 575 9.59 -26.48 21.40
C ILE A 575 9.27 -25.72 22.68
N THR A 576 8.25 -24.86 22.64
CA THR A 576 7.75 -24.14 23.82
C THR A 576 6.24 -24.33 23.97
N LEU A 577 5.73 -24.10 25.20
CA LEU A 577 4.30 -24.19 25.46
C LEU A 577 3.50 -23.17 24.63
N SER A 578 4.05 -21.98 24.42
CA SER A 578 3.45 -20.93 23.59
C SER A 578 3.36 -21.36 22.12
N GLU A 579 4.41 -21.98 21.58
CA GLU A 579 4.43 -22.50 20.22
C GLU A 579 3.45 -23.67 20.05
N MET A 580 3.34 -24.53 21.06
CA MET A 580 2.38 -25.63 21.06
C MET A 580 0.93 -25.15 20.95
N THR A 581 0.59 -23.99 21.50
CA THR A 581 -0.75 -23.38 21.33
C THR A 581 -1.03 -22.86 19.92
N ASN A 582 -0.02 -22.72 19.07
CA ASN A 582 -0.15 -22.33 17.67
C ASN A 582 -0.34 -23.52 16.72
N VAL A 583 -0.28 -24.74 17.25
CA VAL A 583 -0.54 -25.98 16.50
C VAL A 583 -2.04 -26.12 16.25
N PHE A 584 -2.41 -26.55 15.04
CA PHE A 584 -3.80 -26.76 14.67
C PHE A 584 -4.52 -27.70 15.70
N GLY A 585 -5.67 -27.25 16.22
CA GLY A 585 -6.45 -28.02 17.17
C GLY A 585 -5.84 -28.16 18.59
N VAL A 586 -4.80 -27.36 18.91
CA VAL A 586 -4.16 -27.37 20.24
C VAL A 586 -4.34 -26.01 20.90
N GLY A 587 -5.29 -25.92 21.82
CA GLY A 587 -5.47 -24.74 22.67
C GLY A 587 -4.64 -24.80 23.96
N GLU A 588 -4.68 -23.72 24.75
CA GLU A 588 -3.89 -23.55 25.96
C GLU A 588 -4.14 -24.68 26.99
N GLY A 589 -5.39 -25.16 27.13
CA GLY A 589 -5.78 -26.26 28.02
C GLY A 589 -5.08 -27.58 27.64
N LYS A 590 -5.15 -27.95 26.33
CA LYS A 590 -4.51 -29.18 25.83
C LYS A 590 -2.99 -29.08 25.84
N ALA A 591 -2.44 -27.93 25.48
CA ALA A 591 -1.00 -27.69 25.52
C ALA A 591 -0.46 -27.85 26.95
N LYS A 592 -1.15 -27.34 27.98
CA LYS A 592 -0.77 -27.48 29.37
C LYS A 592 -0.95 -28.93 29.88
N LYS A 593 -2.04 -29.60 29.46
CA LYS A 593 -2.38 -30.95 29.95
C LYS A 593 -1.52 -32.06 29.35
N TYR A 594 -1.28 -31.99 28.02
CA TYR A 594 -0.62 -33.06 27.27
C TYR A 594 0.70 -32.64 26.58
N GLY A 595 0.95 -31.34 26.39
CA GLY A 595 2.01 -30.85 25.53
C GLY A 595 3.42 -31.08 26.02
N LYS A 596 3.65 -31.24 27.32
CA LYS A 596 5.01 -31.27 27.92
C LYS A 596 5.93 -32.35 27.32
N GLU A 597 5.44 -33.58 27.17
CA GLU A 597 6.25 -34.67 26.60
C GLU A 597 6.48 -34.51 25.09
N PHE A 598 5.49 -33.98 24.38
CA PHE A 598 5.61 -33.68 22.95
C PHE A 598 6.63 -32.57 22.69
N ILE A 599 6.60 -31.50 23.47
CA ILE A 599 7.59 -30.40 23.40
C ILE A 599 8.99 -30.95 23.63
N ALA A 600 9.18 -31.78 24.67
CA ALA A 600 10.49 -32.36 24.97
C ALA A 600 11.01 -33.29 23.86
N LEU A 601 10.13 -34.08 23.25
CA LEU A 601 10.49 -34.96 22.13
C LEU A 601 10.87 -34.12 20.89
N ILE A 602 10.07 -33.12 20.55
CA ILE A 602 10.31 -32.27 19.39
C ILE A 602 11.57 -31.42 19.57
N SER A 603 11.80 -30.86 20.78
CA SER A 603 13.02 -30.08 21.08
C SER A 603 14.26 -30.94 20.86
N LYS A 604 14.28 -32.15 21.39
CA LYS A 604 15.37 -33.10 21.23
C LYS A 604 15.59 -33.46 19.75
N TYR A 605 14.50 -33.70 19.01
CA TYR A 605 14.54 -34.03 17.59
C TYR A 605 15.12 -32.90 16.73
N VAL A 606 14.73 -31.65 17.03
CA VAL A 606 15.24 -30.44 16.37
C VAL A 606 16.74 -30.27 16.61
N GLU A 607 17.21 -30.46 17.85
CA GLU A 607 18.63 -30.37 18.20
C GLU A 607 19.47 -31.47 17.53
N GLU A 608 18.97 -32.71 17.52
CA GLU A 608 19.69 -33.86 16.95
C GLU A 608 19.83 -33.80 15.40
N HIS A 609 18.91 -33.10 14.72
CA HIS A 609 18.88 -33.03 13.25
C HIS A 609 19.21 -31.64 12.70
N ASP A 610 19.63 -30.69 13.56
CA ASP A 610 19.99 -29.30 13.21
C ASP A 610 18.92 -28.60 12.36
N ILE A 611 17.63 -28.77 12.76
CA ILE A 611 16.48 -28.26 12.01
C ILE A 611 16.27 -26.76 12.26
N ILE A 612 16.32 -25.94 11.21
CA ILE A 612 15.90 -24.54 11.23
C ILE A 612 14.38 -24.52 11.20
N ARG A 613 13.77 -24.14 12.32
CA ARG A 613 12.31 -24.22 12.47
C ARG A 613 11.59 -23.03 11.80
N PRO A 614 10.40 -23.24 11.25
CA PRO A 614 9.56 -22.14 10.79
C PRO A 614 9.28 -21.10 11.90
N GLU A 615 9.23 -21.50 13.15
CA GLU A 615 8.89 -20.64 14.30
C GLU A 615 10.02 -19.71 14.76
N ASP A 616 11.25 -19.98 14.44
CA ASP A 616 12.32 -18.97 14.55
C ASP A 616 12.07 -17.79 13.59
N LEU A 617 11.06 -17.92 12.74
CA LEU A 617 10.62 -17.01 11.70
C LEU A 617 9.16 -16.52 11.88
N ILE A 618 8.39 -16.88 12.95
CA ILE A 618 6.92 -16.77 12.99
C ILE A 618 6.34 -15.55 13.71
N VAL A 619 5.21 -15.23 13.19
CA VAL A 619 4.17 -14.24 13.38
C VAL A 619 3.02 -14.76 14.24
N LYS A 620 2.71 -14.09 15.35
CA LYS A 620 1.45 -14.30 16.08
C LYS A 620 0.32 -13.58 15.35
N THR A 621 -0.69 -14.30 14.88
CA THR A 621 -1.90 -13.71 14.29
C THR A 621 -2.97 -13.57 15.38
N THR A 622 -3.62 -12.41 15.44
CA THR A 622 -4.84 -12.24 16.24
C THR A 622 -6.00 -12.90 15.49
N GLY A 623 -6.64 -13.87 16.12
CA GLY A 623 -7.76 -14.55 15.50
C GLY A 623 -8.96 -13.63 15.33
N ALA A 624 -9.36 -13.40 14.08
CA ALA A 624 -10.71 -12.92 13.76
C ALA A 624 -11.80 -13.86 14.37
N ASN A 625 -11.44 -15.10 14.66
CA ASN A 625 -12.27 -16.12 15.29
C ASN A 625 -12.49 -15.90 16.81
N SER A 626 -11.73 -15.04 17.48
CA SER A 626 -11.88 -14.83 18.92
C SER A 626 -13.25 -14.26 19.29
N ALA A 627 -13.80 -13.34 18.50
CA ALA A 627 -15.12 -12.75 18.78
C ALA A 627 -16.27 -13.72 18.48
N LEU A 628 -16.17 -14.53 17.43
CA LEU A 628 -17.16 -15.58 17.10
C LEU A 628 -17.12 -16.70 18.16
N LYS A 629 -15.94 -17.17 18.50
CA LYS A 629 -15.72 -18.17 19.55
C LYS A 629 -16.32 -17.73 20.88
N LEU A 630 -16.03 -16.50 21.30
CA LEU A 630 -16.57 -15.93 22.54
C LEU A 630 -18.11 -15.82 22.50
N PHE A 631 -18.65 -15.38 21.35
CA PHE A 631 -20.10 -15.30 21.14
C PHE A 631 -20.77 -16.69 21.27
N ILE A 632 -20.21 -17.72 20.62
CA ILE A 632 -20.73 -19.09 20.69
C ILE A 632 -20.74 -19.58 22.14
N ILE A 633 -19.61 -19.47 22.83
CA ILE A 633 -19.48 -19.91 24.22
C ILE A 633 -20.52 -19.21 25.15
N GLN A 634 -20.59 -17.87 25.07
CA GLN A 634 -21.52 -17.08 25.90
C GLN A 634 -22.99 -17.42 25.68
N ASN A 635 -23.39 -17.83 24.47
CA ASN A 635 -24.77 -18.18 24.18
C ASN A 635 -25.08 -19.66 24.50
N ILE A 636 -24.11 -20.57 24.43
CA ILE A 636 -24.19 -21.93 24.98
C ILE A 636 -24.32 -21.87 26.49
N ASP A 637 -23.55 -21.03 27.19
CA ASP A 637 -23.66 -20.85 28.65
C ASP A 637 -25.05 -20.33 29.07
N LYS A 638 -25.72 -19.58 28.21
CA LYS A 638 -27.11 -19.15 28.38
C LYS A 638 -28.14 -20.23 28.03
N LYS A 639 -27.69 -21.39 27.58
CA LYS A 639 -28.53 -22.54 27.16
C LYS A 639 -29.51 -22.17 26.02
N LEU A 640 -29.08 -21.33 25.06
CA LEU A 640 -29.89 -21.03 23.89
C LEU A 640 -29.88 -22.20 22.90
N PRO A 641 -30.97 -22.45 22.14
CA PRO A 641 -31.00 -23.47 21.12
C PRO A 641 -29.86 -23.29 20.12
N LEU A 642 -29.12 -24.35 19.79
CA LEU A 642 -27.96 -24.29 18.90
C LEU A 642 -28.28 -23.73 17.51
N PRO A 643 -29.44 -24.06 16.87
CA PRO A 643 -29.83 -23.45 15.60
C PRO A 643 -30.05 -21.93 15.67
N ASP A 644 -30.53 -21.41 16.79
CA ASP A 644 -30.74 -19.98 16.99
C ASP A 644 -29.42 -19.24 17.14
N ILE A 645 -28.42 -19.85 17.80
CA ILE A 645 -27.05 -19.30 17.90
C ILE A 645 -26.40 -19.22 16.51
N ALA A 646 -26.54 -20.29 15.71
CA ALA A 646 -26.03 -20.32 14.33
C ALA A 646 -26.67 -19.21 13.48
N LYS A 647 -27.99 -19.11 13.51
CA LYS A 647 -28.77 -18.11 12.75
C LYS A 647 -28.44 -16.67 13.13
N ALA A 648 -28.17 -16.39 14.41
CA ALA A 648 -27.80 -15.07 14.90
C ALA A 648 -26.48 -14.55 14.31
N LYS A 649 -25.63 -15.44 13.77
CA LYS A 649 -24.37 -15.11 13.07
C LYS A 649 -24.42 -15.38 11.57
N GLY A 650 -25.57 -15.81 11.04
CA GLY A 650 -25.73 -16.13 9.62
C GLY A 650 -24.95 -17.37 9.19
N LEU A 651 -24.67 -18.30 10.12
CA LEU A 651 -23.98 -19.55 9.86
C LEU A 651 -24.99 -20.67 9.52
N SER A 652 -24.63 -21.52 8.57
CA SER A 652 -25.31 -22.82 8.41
C SER A 652 -25.02 -23.72 9.62
N ILE A 653 -25.85 -24.74 9.85
CA ILE A 653 -25.60 -25.71 10.94
C ILE A 653 -24.25 -26.38 10.79
N ASP A 654 -23.87 -26.80 9.57
CA ASP A 654 -22.56 -27.42 9.32
C ASP A 654 -21.38 -26.48 9.65
N GLU A 655 -21.47 -25.21 9.27
CA GLU A 655 -20.43 -24.21 9.63
C GLU A 655 -20.38 -23.98 11.14
N PHE A 656 -21.54 -23.94 11.78
CA PHE A 656 -21.63 -23.75 13.24
C PHE A 656 -21.05 -24.94 14.00
N LEU A 657 -21.37 -26.18 13.59
CA LEU A 657 -20.79 -27.37 14.19
C LEU A 657 -19.28 -27.44 14.02
N LYS A 658 -18.74 -27.02 12.87
CA LYS A 658 -17.29 -26.90 12.65
C LYS A 658 -16.63 -25.90 13.61
N GLU A 659 -17.27 -24.77 13.88
CA GLU A 659 -16.77 -23.80 14.86
C GLU A 659 -16.80 -24.38 16.29
N MET A 660 -17.86 -25.09 16.67
CA MET A 660 -17.96 -25.78 17.96
C MET A 660 -16.89 -26.88 18.11
N GLU A 661 -16.66 -27.66 17.06
CA GLU A 661 -15.59 -28.66 17.01
C GLU A 661 -14.23 -28.00 17.27
N GLN A 662 -13.92 -26.89 16.58
CA GLN A 662 -12.67 -26.13 16.80
C GLN A 662 -12.55 -25.61 18.24
N ILE A 663 -13.67 -25.20 18.86
CA ILE A 663 -13.69 -24.72 20.24
C ILE A 663 -13.27 -25.85 21.19
N VAL A 664 -13.90 -27.03 21.11
CA VAL A 664 -13.59 -28.14 22.01
C VAL A 664 -12.23 -28.78 21.73
N TYR A 665 -11.84 -28.89 20.45
CA TYR A 665 -10.51 -29.39 20.10
C TYR A 665 -9.38 -28.43 20.52
N SER A 666 -9.66 -27.13 20.64
CA SER A 666 -8.69 -26.17 21.17
C SER A 666 -8.52 -26.27 22.72
N GLY A 667 -9.23 -27.15 23.39
CA GLY A 667 -9.17 -27.32 24.84
C GLY A 667 -10.11 -26.40 25.61
N THR A 668 -11.12 -25.83 24.95
CA THR A 668 -12.15 -25.03 25.62
C THR A 668 -13.35 -25.89 25.97
N LYS A 669 -13.71 -25.96 27.24
CA LYS A 669 -14.86 -26.70 27.71
C LYS A 669 -16.16 -25.96 27.43
N ILE A 670 -17.14 -26.64 26.83
CA ILE A 670 -18.50 -26.12 26.62
C ILE A 670 -19.51 -27.16 27.11
N ASN A 671 -20.63 -26.71 27.66
CA ASN A 671 -21.67 -27.62 28.15
C ASN A 671 -22.89 -27.53 27.25
N ILE A 672 -23.08 -28.55 26.42
CA ILE A 672 -24.22 -28.67 25.50
C ILE A 672 -25.19 -29.79 25.92
N ASN A 673 -25.11 -30.32 27.17
CA ASN A 673 -25.97 -31.40 27.64
C ASN A 673 -27.46 -31.09 27.52
N TYR A 674 -27.83 -29.81 27.78
CA TYR A 674 -29.22 -29.36 27.64
C TYR A 674 -29.79 -29.55 26.21
N TRP A 675 -28.93 -29.56 25.20
CA TRP A 675 -29.32 -29.78 23.81
C TRP A 675 -29.23 -31.25 23.40
N ILE A 676 -28.22 -31.95 23.89
CA ILE A 676 -28.05 -33.39 23.67
C ILE A 676 -29.21 -34.17 24.26
N ASP A 677 -29.66 -33.82 25.48
CA ASP A 677 -30.80 -34.45 26.16
C ASP A 677 -32.14 -34.25 25.44
N GLU A 678 -32.25 -33.27 24.53
CA GLU A 678 -33.42 -33.03 23.67
C GLU A 678 -33.40 -33.90 22.41
N ILE A 679 -32.24 -34.31 21.90
CA ILE A 679 -32.08 -35.01 20.63
C ILE A 679 -31.72 -36.49 20.75
N LEU A 680 -31.14 -36.93 21.88
CA LEU A 680 -30.71 -38.30 22.16
C LEU A 680 -31.20 -38.71 23.52
N ASP A 681 -31.80 -39.93 23.64
CA ASP A 681 -32.19 -40.50 24.92
C ASP A 681 -30.98 -41.05 25.71
N GLU A 682 -31.20 -41.45 26.97
CA GLU A 682 -30.10 -41.89 27.86
C GLU A 682 -29.42 -43.16 27.30
N GLU A 683 -30.18 -44.10 26.70
CA GLU A 683 -29.66 -45.37 26.16
C GLU A 683 -28.75 -45.09 24.93
N GLN A 684 -29.17 -44.20 24.06
CA GLN A 684 -28.39 -43.73 22.90
C GLN A 684 -27.12 -42.99 23.33
N GLN A 685 -27.21 -42.17 24.39
CA GLN A 685 -26.05 -41.47 24.90
C GLN A 685 -25.02 -42.39 25.53
N GLU A 686 -25.47 -43.46 26.24
CA GLU A 686 -24.57 -44.47 26.78
C GLU A 686 -23.88 -45.27 25.68
N GLU A 687 -24.60 -45.68 24.65
CA GLU A 687 -24.04 -46.40 23.49
C GLU A 687 -22.97 -45.58 22.75
N LEU A 688 -23.25 -44.30 22.48
CA LEU A 688 -22.30 -43.42 21.88
C LEU A 688 -21.09 -43.11 22.77
N HIS A 689 -21.31 -43.07 24.11
CA HIS A 689 -20.23 -42.88 25.07
C HIS A 689 -19.25 -44.04 25.06
N GLU A 690 -19.75 -45.29 25.11
CA GLU A 690 -18.93 -46.50 25.04
C GLU A 690 -18.15 -46.56 23.73
N TYR A 691 -18.83 -46.30 22.62
CA TYR A 691 -18.18 -46.25 21.31
C TYR A 691 -17.03 -45.25 21.27
N PHE A 692 -17.24 -43.97 21.64
CA PHE A 692 -16.19 -42.95 21.59
C PHE A 692 -15.07 -43.17 22.61
N LEU A 693 -15.30 -43.94 23.70
CA LEU A 693 -14.25 -44.36 24.62
C LEU A 693 -13.28 -45.38 23.99
N GLU A 694 -13.79 -46.30 23.18
CA GLU A 694 -13.00 -47.37 22.55
C GLU A 694 -12.48 -47.04 21.14
N ALA A 695 -13.03 -46.02 20.50
CA ALA A 695 -12.71 -45.66 19.14
C ALA A 695 -11.23 -45.28 18.94
N GLU A 696 -10.58 -45.83 17.94
CA GLU A 696 -9.20 -45.44 17.53
C GLU A 696 -9.15 -44.12 16.78
N THR A 697 -10.27 -43.66 16.20
CA THR A 697 -10.38 -42.44 15.38
C THR A 697 -11.69 -41.72 15.68
N ASP A 698 -11.66 -40.38 15.51
CA ASP A 698 -12.81 -39.50 15.70
C ASP A 698 -13.60 -39.22 14.39
N LYS A 699 -13.32 -39.96 13.30
CA LYS A 699 -13.97 -39.74 12.01
C LYS A 699 -15.43 -40.17 12.05
N ILE A 700 -16.34 -39.20 11.85
CA ILE A 700 -17.79 -39.45 11.79
C ILE A 700 -18.16 -40.52 10.78
N SER A 701 -17.50 -40.55 9.62
CA SER A 701 -17.75 -41.58 8.60
C SER A 701 -17.41 -43.01 9.04
N VAL A 702 -16.61 -43.19 10.08
CA VAL A 702 -16.32 -44.47 10.67
C VAL A 702 -17.40 -44.83 11.68
N ALA A 703 -17.78 -43.90 12.55
CA ALA A 703 -18.89 -44.03 13.48
C ALA A 703 -20.23 -44.34 12.79
N SER A 704 -20.58 -43.57 11.76
CA SER A 704 -21.80 -43.74 10.96
C SER A 704 -21.88 -45.15 10.29
N LYS A 705 -20.75 -45.74 9.91
CA LYS A 705 -20.69 -47.10 9.38
C LYS A 705 -20.87 -48.17 10.46
N GLU A 706 -20.30 -47.96 11.62
CA GLU A 706 -20.42 -48.88 12.76
C GLU A 706 -21.85 -49.00 13.23
N PHE A 707 -22.54 -47.86 13.34
CA PHE A 707 -23.95 -47.80 13.72
C PHE A 707 -24.93 -48.06 12.57
N GLY A 708 -24.45 -48.39 11.35
CA GLY A 708 -25.31 -48.79 10.23
C GLY A 708 -26.29 -47.73 9.74
N GLY A 709 -26.17 -46.48 10.21
CA GLY A 709 -27.07 -45.37 9.88
C GLY A 709 -28.19 -45.13 10.90
N ASP A 710 -28.10 -45.72 12.10
CA ASP A 710 -29.09 -45.52 13.19
C ASP A 710 -29.02 -44.08 13.76
N TYR A 711 -27.93 -43.34 13.52
CA TYR A 711 -27.72 -41.95 13.90
C TYR A 711 -27.43 -41.07 12.67
N GLU A 712 -27.93 -39.85 12.70
CA GLU A 712 -27.57 -38.84 11.70
C GLU A 712 -26.14 -38.32 11.91
N ASP A 713 -25.42 -37.92 10.87
CA ASP A 713 -24.06 -37.43 10.98
C ASP A 713 -23.94 -36.22 11.93
N ASP A 714 -24.95 -35.34 11.99
CA ASP A 714 -24.99 -34.19 12.88
C ASP A 714 -25.19 -34.60 14.35
N GLU A 715 -25.93 -35.66 14.64
CA GLU A 715 -26.09 -36.24 15.99
C GLU A 715 -24.77 -36.81 16.48
N LEU A 716 -24.09 -37.59 15.64
CA LEU A 716 -22.76 -38.12 15.94
C LEU A 716 -21.74 -37.03 16.19
N ARG A 717 -21.79 -35.94 15.41
CA ARG A 717 -20.92 -34.78 15.60
C ARG A 717 -21.19 -34.04 16.90
N LEU A 718 -22.44 -33.79 17.21
CA LEU A 718 -22.86 -33.13 18.46
C LEU A 718 -22.45 -33.96 19.67
N TYR A 719 -22.69 -35.28 19.64
CA TYR A 719 -22.28 -36.14 20.75
C TYR A 719 -20.75 -36.19 20.88
N ARG A 720 -20.00 -36.27 19.80
CA ARG A 720 -18.54 -36.19 19.81
C ARG A 720 -18.05 -34.89 20.44
N ILE A 721 -18.69 -33.73 20.12
CA ILE A 721 -18.39 -32.44 20.74
C ILE A 721 -18.58 -32.48 22.24
N LYS A 722 -19.72 -33.05 22.72
CA LYS A 722 -19.99 -33.28 24.15
C LYS A 722 -18.91 -34.16 24.79
N PHE A 723 -18.63 -35.31 24.18
CA PHE A 723 -17.64 -36.26 24.66
C PHE A 723 -16.23 -35.64 24.80
N ILE A 724 -15.74 -34.95 23.79
CA ILE A 724 -14.44 -34.27 23.84
C ILE A 724 -14.43 -33.18 24.91
N SER A 725 -15.53 -32.44 25.04
CA SER A 725 -15.65 -31.39 26.05
C SER A 725 -15.60 -31.94 27.49
N GLU A 726 -16.17 -33.12 27.73
CA GLU A 726 -16.22 -33.73 29.06
C GLU A 726 -14.97 -34.54 29.41
N VAL A 727 -14.47 -35.31 28.46
CA VAL A 727 -13.36 -36.26 28.67
C VAL A 727 -12.00 -35.65 28.31
N GLY A 728 -11.96 -34.82 27.28
CA GLY A 728 -10.72 -34.28 26.73
C GLY A 728 -10.25 -32.95 27.33
N ASN A 729 -11.17 -32.16 27.91
CA ASN A 729 -10.91 -30.78 28.34
C ASN A 729 -11.11 -30.56 29.87
#